data_1d8900be6b1ffddb1b0ce19a7e8f13be
#
_entry.id   1d8900be6b1ffddb1b0ce19a7e8f13be
#
_cell.length_a   1.000
_cell.length_b   1.000
_cell.length_c   1.000
_cell.angle_alpha   90.00
_cell.angle_beta   90.00
_cell.angle_gamma   90.00
#
_symmetry.space_group_name_H-M   'P 1'
#
loop_
_entity.id
_entity.type
_entity.pdbx_description
1 polymer ?
#
loop_
_entity_poly.entity_id
_entity_poly.type
_entity_poly.pdbx_seq_one_letter_code
_entity_poly.pdbx_strand_id
1 'polypeptide(L)'
;MDLAAAGETGAAAGNAALKQIRDEVAEKCQKLFQDFLEEFQNSDGEVKYLRDAEELIRPERNTLIVSFEDLEQSNQQLATTIQEEFYRVYPYLCRAVKTFARDHGNVPPNKDFYVAFQDLPSRHKIREMTSARIGSLMCISGQVVRTHPVHPELVSGTFLCLDCQTVIKDVEQQFKYTQPNICRNPVCANRKRFLLDTNKSRFVDFQKVRIQETQAELPRGSIPRCVEVILRAEAVESAQAGDKCDFTGSLIVVPDVAQLSTPGVRAETSSRVAGKEGYETEGIRGLRALGVRELSYKLVFLACYVAPTNPRFGGKELRDEEQTAESIKNQMTVKEWEKVFEMSQDKNLYHNLCTSLFPTIHGNDEVKRGVLLMLFGGVPKTTSEETSLRGDINVCVVGDPSTAKSQFLKHVEEFSPRAVYTSGKASSAAGLTAAVVKDEESHEFVIEAGALMLADNGVCCIDEFDKMEVRDQVAIHEAMEQQTISITKAGVKATLNARTSILAAANPVGGRYDRAKSLKQNINLSAPIMSRFDLFFILVDECNEVTDYAIARRIVDLHSRIEESIDRIYTLDDIRRYLLFARQFKPKISKESEDFIVEQYKRLRQRDGSGITKSSWRITVRQLESMIRLSEAMARMHCCDEVHPKHVKEAFRLLNKSIIRVETPDINLDQDEEEEQQPMEEHEPPLKKNLSLINWYLKEIESEIDSEEELINKKKIIEKVIHRLTHYDHILIELTQTGLKDSEEGQSFDEDPFLVVNPNYLLED
;
A
#
# COMPACT_ATOMS: atom_id res chain seq x y z
N MET A 1 71.21 6.82 -16.60
CA MET A 1 72.52 6.19 -16.75
C MET A 1 72.30 4.79 -16.23
N ASP A 2 72.38 3.74 -16.90
CA ASP A 2 72.71 3.28 -18.24
C ASP A 2 72.02 1.96 -18.34
N LEU A 3 71.15 1.74 -19.29
CA LEU A 3 71.42 1.31 -20.64
C LEU A 3 72.25 0.04 -20.78
N ALA A 4 71.58 -0.88 -21.36
CA ALA A 4 72.05 -1.70 -22.47
C ALA A 4 72.73 -2.99 -22.12
N ALA A 5 72.29 -3.87 -22.69
CA ALA A 5 72.68 -4.78 -23.77
C ALA A 5 72.50 -6.24 -23.49
N ALA A 6 71.81 -6.74 -24.37
CA ALA A 6 72.08 -7.80 -25.32
C ALA A 6 71.84 -9.21 -24.75
N GLY A 7 71.10 -9.93 -25.48
CA GLY A 7 71.44 -10.87 -26.43
C GLY A 7 70.32 -11.79 -26.83
N GLU A 8 70.11 -11.85 -28.06
CA GLU A 8 69.38 -12.87 -28.77
C GLU A 8 69.72 -14.28 -28.33
N THR A 9 68.74 -15.12 -28.10
CA THR A 9 68.72 -16.46 -28.74
C THR A 9 67.40 -17.14 -28.39
N GLY A 10 66.82 -17.73 -29.42
CA GLY A 10 66.06 -18.92 -29.28
C GLY A 10 64.53 -18.79 -29.31
N ALA A 11 64.03 -18.89 -30.51
CA ALA A 11 62.65 -19.24 -30.76
C ALA A 11 62.30 -20.57 -30.05
N ALA A 12 61.39 -20.44 -29.10
CA ALA A 12 60.50 -21.51 -28.67
C ALA A 12 59.15 -20.93 -28.50
N ALA A 13 58.34 -21.08 -29.55
CA ALA A 13 56.89 -20.89 -29.46
C ALA A 13 56.32 -21.90 -28.47
N GLY A 14 56.22 -21.55 -27.25
CA GLY A 14 55.55 -22.31 -26.22
C GLY A 14 54.51 -21.41 -25.55
N ASN A 15 53.26 -21.75 -25.74
CA ASN A 15 52.10 -21.29 -24.98
C ASN A 15 52.43 -20.46 -23.75
N ALA A 16 52.53 -19.17 -23.90
CA ALA A 16 52.33 -18.23 -22.80
C ALA A 16 50.82 -18.25 -22.52
N ALA A 17 50.34 -19.31 -21.88
CA ALA A 17 49.17 -19.22 -21.03
C ALA A 17 49.46 -18.03 -20.11
N LEU A 18 48.70 -16.94 -20.28
CA LEU A 18 48.63 -15.86 -19.32
C LEU A 18 48.52 -16.54 -17.96
N LYS A 19 49.59 -16.45 -17.13
CA LYS A 19 49.50 -16.85 -15.71
C LYS A 19 48.32 -16.08 -15.16
N GLN A 20 47.17 -16.75 -15.06
CA GLN A 20 46.08 -16.24 -14.25
C GLN A 20 46.68 -16.07 -12.86
N ILE A 21 46.71 -14.85 -12.41
CA ILE A 21 47.08 -14.54 -11.02
C ILE A 21 46.09 -15.32 -10.17
N ARG A 22 46.56 -16.40 -9.54
CA ARG A 22 45.74 -17.21 -8.66
C ARG A 22 45.51 -16.42 -7.40
N ASP A 23 44.26 -16.15 -7.11
CA ASP A 23 43.84 -15.49 -5.88
C ASP A 23 43.64 -16.57 -4.80
N GLU A 24 44.70 -16.80 -3.98
CA GLU A 24 44.67 -17.84 -2.96
C GLU A 24 43.55 -17.64 -1.92
N VAL A 25 43.17 -16.42 -1.64
CA VAL A 25 42.08 -16.08 -0.67
C VAL A 25 40.74 -16.52 -1.29
N ALA A 26 40.49 -16.14 -2.53
CA ALA A 26 39.24 -16.46 -3.21
C ALA A 26 39.10 -17.97 -3.47
N GLU A 27 40.22 -18.70 -3.80
CA GLU A 27 40.20 -20.17 -3.94
C GLU A 27 39.92 -20.88 -2.59
N LYS A 28 40.44 -20.35 -1.48
CA LYS A 28 40.08 -20.84 -0.12
C LYS A 28 38.61 -20.62 0.20
N CYS A 29 38.10 -19.39 -0.08
CA CYS A 29 36.68 -19.11 0.10
C CYS A 29 35.80 -20.04 -0.75
N GLN A 30 36.19 -20.34 -1.97
CA GLN A 30 35.46 -21.29 -2.82
C GLN A 30 35.33 -22.68 -2.18
N LYS A 31 36.42 -23.23 -1.63
CA LYS A 31 36.38 -24.52 -0.95
C LYS A 31 35.54 -24.51 0.30
N LEU A 32 35.80 -23.54 1.17
CA LEU A 32 35.02 -23.39 2.44
C LEU A 32 33.52 -23.20 2.18
N PHE A 33 33.17 -22.52 1.10
CA PHE A 33 31.77 -22.33 0.72
C PHE A 33 31.14 -23.62 0.17
N GLN A 34 31.92 -24.44 -0.58
CA GLN A 34 31.46 -25.72 -1.03
C GLN A 34 31.25 -26.70 0.14
N ASP A 35 32.24 -26.78 1.05
CA ASP A 35 32.14 -27.58 2.30
C ASP A 35 30.89 -27.17 3.12
N PHE A 36 30.62 -25.85 3.23
CA PHE A 36 29.44 -25.34 3.88
C PHE A 36 28.13 -25.82 3.23
N LEU A 37 28.02 -25.79 1.90
CA LEU A 37 26.83 -26.26 1.18
C LEU A 37 26.56 -27.75 1.35
N GLU A 38 27.62 -28.56 1.53
CA GLU A 38 27.55 -30.02 1.69
C GLU A 38 27.27 -30.43 3.14
N GLU A 39 27.80 -29.70 4.12
CA GLU A 39 27.78 -30.10 5.53
C GLU A 39 26.71 -29.43 6.39
N PHE A 40 26.14 -28.29 5.94
CA PHE A 40 25.20 -27.53 6.76
C PHE A 40 23.87 -28.29 6.96
N GLN A 41 23.58 -28.62 8.23
CA GLN A 41 22.35 -29.31 8.65
C GLN A 41 21.42 -28.33 9.35
N ASN A 42 20.13 -28.44 9.03
CA ASN A 42 19.07 -27.72 9.71
C ASN A 42 18.84 -28.29 11.11
N SER A 43 18.07 -27.62 11.96
CA SER A 43 17.64 -28.09 13.29
C SER A 43 17.05 -29.51 13.28
N ASP A 44 16.52 -29.94 12.15
CA ASP A 44 15.90 -31.25 11.92
C ASP A 44 16.90 -32.34 11.47
N GLY A 45 18.20 -32.01 11.33
CA GLY A 45 19.26 -32.93 10.91
C GLY A 45 19.30 -33.24 9.41
N GLU A 46 18.52 -32.54 8.59
CA GLU A 46 18.57 -32.62 7.12
C GLU A 46 19.55 -31.60 6.54
N VAL A 47 20.28 -31.94 5.49
CA VAL A 47 21.13 -30.99 4.76
C VAL A 47 20.22 -30.02 3.98
N LYS A 48 20.20 -28.76 4.41
CA LYS A 48 19.26 -27.75 3.94
C LYS A 48 19.37 -27.49 2.42
N TYR A 49 20.59 -27.32 1.93
CA TYR A 49 20.84 -26.89 0.54
C TYR A 49 20.80 -27.98 -0.50
N LEU A 50 20.69 -29.26 -0.10
CA LEU A 50 20.65 -30.39 -1.01
C LEU A 50 19.33 -30.43 -1.81
N ARG A 51 18.23 -30.06 -1.19
CA ARG A 51 16.94 -29.91 -1.90
C ARG A 51 16.99 -28.77 -2.91
N ASP A 52 17.63 -27.66 -2.57
CA ASP A 52 17.78 -26.53 -3.47
C ASP A 52 18.66 -26.87 -4.66
N ALA A 53 19.66 -27.76 -4.49
CA ALA A 53 20.48 -28.29 -5.59
C ALA A 53 19.62 -29.08 -6.60
N GLU A 54 18.66 -29.87 -6.16
CA GLU A 54 17.72 -30.58 -7.04
C GLU A 54 16.83 -29.60 -7.84
N GLU A 55 16.42 -28.48 -7.23
CA GLU A 55 15.66 -27.44 -7.93
C GLU A 55 16.49 -26.71 -9.00
N LEU A 56 17.81 -26.57 -8.80
CA LEU A 56 18.72 -25.98 -9.78
C LEU A 56 18.88 -26.85 -11.08
N ILE A 57 18.40 -28.08 -11.08
CA ILE A 57 18.36 -28.93 -12.31
C ILE A 57 17.35 -28.36 -13.31
N ARG A 58 16.28 -27.70 -12.84
CA ARG A 58 15.28 -27.09 -13.70
C ARG A 58 15.90 -25.99 -14.57
N PRO A 59 15.54 -25.89 -15.86
CA PRO A 59 16.12 -24.89 -16.76
C PRO A 59 15.84 -23.46 -16.35
N GLU A 60 14.75 -23.23 -15.66
CA GLU A 60 14.26 -21.89 -15.23
C GLU A 60 15.02 -21.36 -14.02
N ARG A 61 15.54 -22.23 -13.13
CA ARG A 61 16.25 -21.81 -11.91
C ARG A 61 17.75 -21.86 -12.09
N ASN A 62 18.39 -20.70 -11.95
CA ASN A 62 19.84 -20.54 -12.11
C ASN A 62 20.51 -19.99 -10.85
N THR A 63 19.74 -19.57 -9.85
CA THR A 63 20.23 -18.88 -8.66
C THR A 63 20.01 -19.73 -7.41
N LEU A 64 21.08 -19.95 -6.64
CA LEU A 64 21.01 -20.57 -5.33
C LEU A 64 20.83 -19.46 -4.27
N ILE A 65 19.77 -19.56 -3.48
CA ILE A 65 19.50 -18.64 -2.39
C ILE A 65 20.11 -19.20 -1.10
N VAL A 66 21.00 -18.45 -0.48
CA VAL A 66 21.70 -18.83 0.75
C VAL A 66 21.37 -17.83 1.85
N SER A 67 20.97 -18.33 3.02
CA SER A 67 20.80 -17.47 4.19
C SER A 67 22.18 -17.07 4.75
N PHE A 68 22.40 -15.77 4.96
CA PHE A 68 23.65 -15.27 5.49
C PHE A 68 23.82 -15.61 6.98
N GLU A 69 22.71 -15.75 7.72
CA GLU A 69 22.74 -16.20 9.12
C GLU A 69 23.28 -17.62 9.26
N ASP A 70 22.90 -18.54 8.37
CA ASP A 70 23.41 -19.92 8.35
C ASP A 70 24.93 -19.93 8.09
N LEU A 71 25.39 -19.07 7.18
CA LEU A 71 26.80 -18.92 6.87
C LEU A 71 27.60 -18.38 8.04
N GLU A 72 27.06 -17.40 8.75
CA GLU A 72 27.69 -16.82 9.95
C GLU A 72 27.80 -17.82 11.09
N GLN A 73 26.76 -18.65 11.28
CA GLN A 73 26.75 -19.73 12.26
C GLN A 73 27.77 -20.84 11.93
N SER A 74 27.95 -21.15 10.66
CA SER A 74 28.89 -22.19 10.22
C SER A 74 30.34 -21.70 10.27
N ASN A 75 30.64 -20.54 9.67
CA ASN A 75 32.00 -20.03 9.59
C ASN A 75 32.06 -18.49 9.55
N GLN A 76 32.33 -17.89 10.69
CA GLN A 76 32.39 -16.41 10.84
C GLN A 76 33.48 -15.76 9.97
N GLN A 77 34.64 -16.42 9.77
CA GLN A 77 35.70 -15.87 8.94
C GLN A 77 35.31 -15.80 7.47
N LEU A 78 34.62 -16.83 6.98
CA LEU A 78 34.09 -16.87 5.61
C LEU A 78 33.03 -15.78 5.43
N ALA A 79 32.11 -15.64 6.37
CA ALA A 79 31.07 -14.62 6.34
C ALA A 79 31.65 -13.19 6.30
N THR A 80 32.65 -12.89 7.16
CA THR A 80 33.32 -11.59 7.16
C THR A 80 34.04 -11.31 5.85
N THR A 81 34.76 -12.29 5.29
CA THR A 81 35.47 -12.14 4.02
C THR A 81 34.51 -11.90 2.85
N ILE A 82 33.37 -12.61 2.83
CA ILE A 82 32.32 -12.40 1.82
C ILE A 82 31.70 -11.00 2.00
N GLN A 83 31.48 -10.55 3.22
CA GLN A 83 30.90 -9.24 3.46
C GLN A 83 31.83 -8.11 3.01
N GLU A 84 33.13 -8.18 3.28
CA GLU A 84 34.10 -7.14 2.95
C GLU A 84 34.52 -7.11 1.49
N GLU A 85 34.78 -8.29 0.89
CA GLU A 85 35.33 -8.43 -0.47
C GLU A 85 34.39 -9.14 -1.42
N PHE A 86 33.09 -8.91 -1.33
CA PHE A 86 32.07 -9.64 -2.10
C PHE A 86 32.33 -9.63 -3.60
N TYR A 87 32.58 -8.47 -4.19
CA TYR A 87 32.75 -8.34 -5.65
C TYR A 87 33.94 -9.17 -6.19
N ARG A 88 35.00 -9.29 -5.38
CA ARG A 88 36.18 -10.09 -5.70
C ARG A 88 35.92 -11.59 -5.60
N VAL A 89 35.20 -12.00 -4.55
CA VAL A 89 34.98 -13.42 -4.23
C VAL A 89 33.80 -14.01 -5.03
N TYR A 90 32.84 -13.19 -5.43
CA TYR A 90 31.59 -13.62 -6.11
C TYR A 90 31.77 -14.61 -7.29
N PRO A 91 32.72 -14.40 -8.24
CA PRO A 91 32.91 -15.36 -9.32
C PRO A 91 33.32 -16.76 -8.84
N TYR A 92 34.05 -16.83 -7.73
CA TYR A 92 34.48 -18.09 -7.14
C TYR A 92 33.35 -18.80 -6.40
N LEU A 93 32.45 -18.02 -5.74
CA LEU A 93 31.22 -18.57 -5.16
C LEU A 93 30.32 -19.18 -6.23
N CYS A 94 30.15 -18.52 -7.36
CA CYS A 94 29.39 -19.06 -8.50
C CYS A 94 30.03 -20.38 -9.04
N ARG A 95 31.35 -20.47 -9.02
CA ARG A 95 32.05 -21.74 -9.40
C ARG A 95 31.83 -22.84 -8.38
N ALA A 96 31.81 -22.49 -7.06
CA ALA A 96 31.49 -23.46 -6.01
C ALA A 96 30.09 -24.03 -6.18
N VAL A 97 29.07 -23.18 -6.42
CA VAL A 97 27.72 -23.66 -6.71
C VAL A 97 27.64 -24.49 -7.97
N LYS A 98 28.37 -24.11 -9.00
CA LYS A 98 28.45 -24.93 -10.25
C LYS A 98 29.04 -26.32 -10.01
N THR A 99 30.05 -26.44 -9.15
CA THR A 99 30.64 -27.72 -8.74
C THR A 99 29.64 -28.52 -7.93
N PHE A 100 29.07 -27.91 -6.90
CA PHE A 100 28.04 -28.50 -6.03
C PHE A 100 26.82 -29.02 -6.82
N ALA A 101 26.29 -28.23 -7.75
CA ALA A 101 25.17 -28.64 -8.60
C ALA A 101 25.53 -29.78 -9.57
N ARG A 102 26.80 -29.93 -9.99
CA ARG A 102 27.27 -31.03 -10.81
C ARG A 102 27.46 -32.32 -10.02
N ASP A 103 27.91 -32.20 -8.79
CA ASP A 103 28.20 -33.37 -7.94
C ASP A 103 26.88 -34.01 -7.46
N HIS A 104 25.82 -33.23 -7.30
CA HIS A 104 24.50 -33.70 -6.81
C HIS A 104 23.43 -33.81 -7.91
N GLY A 105 23.67 -33.37 -9.15
CA GLY A 105 22.68 -33.39 -10.23
C GLY A 105 23.25 -33.51 -11.63
N ASN A 106 22.45 -34.07 -12.54
CA ASN A 106 22.77 -34.12 -13.99
C ASN A 106 22.48 -32.75 -14.63
N VAL A 107 23.37 -31.80 -14.44
CA VAL A 107 23.21 -30.43 -14.95
C VAL A 107 23.90 -30.28 -16.32
N PRO A 108 23.29 -29.55 -17.28
CA PRO A 108 23.94 -29.28 -18.57
C PRO A 108 25.24 -28.49 -18.37
N PRO A 109 26.33 -28.83 -19.09
CA PRO A 109 27.65 -28.22 -18.89
C PRO A 109 27.69 -26.71 -19.18
N ASN A 110 26.75 -26.21 -19.98
CA ASN A 110 26.70 -24.81 -20.42
C ASN A 110 25.83 -23.91 -19.52
N LYS A 111 25.25 -24.45 -18.44
CA LYS A 111 24.42 -23.67 -17.53
C LYS A 111 25.31 -22.87 -16.57
N ASP A 112 24.96 -21.59 -16.39
CA ASP A 112 25.58 -20.71 -15.40
C ASP A 112 24.75 -20.63 -14.15
N PHE A 113 25.44 -20.56 -13.03
CA PHE A 113 24.83 -20.45 -11.72
C PHE A 113 25.23 -19.16 -11.05
N TYR A 114 24.29 -18.61 -10.32
CA TYR A 114 24.43 -17.39 -9.51
C TYR A 114 24.15 -17.69 -8.04
N VAL A 115 24.67 -16.85 -7.16
CA VAL A 115 24.44 -16.94 -5.72
C VAL A 115 23.71 -15.70 -5.26
N ALA A 116 22.65 -15.88 -4.51
CA ALA A 116 21.90 -14.83 -3.86
C ALA A 116 21.96 -14.98 -2.34
N PHE A 117 22.23 -13.90 -1.62
CA PHE A 117 22.28 -13.91 -0.16
C PHE A 117 21.03 -13.26 0.40
N GLN A 118 20.36 -13.98 1.30
CA GLN A 118 19.20 -13.54 2.04
C GLN A 118 19.58 -13.29 3.51
N ASP A 119 18.75 -12.53 4.22
CA ASP A 119 18.82 -12.31 5.67
C ASP A 119 20.17 -11.73 6.18
N LEU A 120 20.65 -10.67 5.53
CA LEU A 120 21.79 -9.93 6.06
C LEU A 120 21.42 -9.21 7.38
N PRO A 121 22.27 -9.30 8.42
CA PRO A 121 21.97 -8.71 9.73
C PRO A 121 21.94 -7.19 9.71
N SER A 122 22.65 -6.53 8.79
CA SER A 122 22.75 -5.07 8.74
C SER A 122 22.03 -4.50 7.50
N ARG A 123 20.98 -3.71 7.74
CA ARG A 123 20.34 -2.87 6.71
C ARG A 123 20.96 -1.49 6.71
N HIS A 124 21.32 -1.01 5.54
CA HIS A 124 21.92 0.31 5.35
C HIS A 124 20.95 1.24 4.61
N LYS A 125 21.01 2.51 4.99
CA LYS A 125 20.26 3.56 4.29
C LYS A 125 20.96 3.93 2.99
N ILE A 126 20.19 4.36 2.00
CA ILE A 126 20.73 4.84 0.72
C ILE A 126 21.78 5.96 0.94
N ARG A 127 21.62 6.78 1.99
CA ARG A 127 22.58 7.86 2.35
C ARG A 127 23.91 7.38 2.88
N GLU A 128 23.98 6.18 3.39
CA GLU A 128 25.19 5.57 3.95
C GLU A 128 26.09 4.94 2.90
N MET A 129 25.64 4.93 1.64
CA MET A 129 26.46 4.47 0.52
C MET A 129 27.58 5.45 0.23
N THR A 130 28.78 5.10 0.71
CA THR A 130 30.01 5.87 0.53
C THR A 130 31.03 5.08 -0.30
N SER A 131 32.03 5.76 -0.81
CA SER A 131 33.11 5.13 -1.58
C SER A 131 33.89 4.07 -0.79
N ALA A 132 33.91 4.15 0.54
CA ALA A 132 34.56 3.15 1.39
C ALA A 132 33.91 1.76 1.35
N ARG A 133 32.64 1.69 0.92
CA ARG A 133 31.87 0.44 0.85
C ARG A 133 31.75 -0.15 -0.57
N ILE A 134 32.56 0.36 -1.49
CA ILE A 134 32.58 -0.19 -2.86
C ILE A 134 33.11 -1.62 -2.80
N GLY A 135 32.37 -2.54 -3.41
CA GLY A 135 32.74 -3.97 -3.49
C GLY A 135 32.29 -4.80 -2.29
N SER A 136 31.78 -4.21 -1.20
CA SER A 136 31.25 -4.95 -0.05
C SER A 136 29.81 -5.40 -0.26
N LEU A 137 29.43 -6.51 0.38
CA LEU A 137 28.05 -7.00 0.43
C LEU A 137 27.26 -6.17 1.43
N MET A 138 26.13 -5.61 1.00
CA MET A 138 25.24 -4.84 1.85
C MET A 138 23.79 -5.03 1.45
N CYS A 139 22.88 -4.78 2.37
CA CYS A 139 21.45 -4.72 2.14
C CYS A 139 20.99 -3.26 2.24
N ILE A 140 20.29 -2.78 1.21
CA ILE A 140 19.71 -1.43 1.17
C ILE A 140 18.19 -1.55 1.01
N SER A 141 17.46 -0.71 1.72
CA SER A 141 15.98 -0.61 1.58
C SER A 141 15.60 0.64 0.80
N GLY A 142 14.54 0.50 0.00
CA GLY A 142 14.01 1.64 -0.76
C GLY A 142 12.71 1.34 -1.45
N GLN A 143 12.02 2.41 -1.85
CA GLN A 143 10.83 2.32 -2.67
C GLN A 143 11.18 2.39 -4.15
N VAL A 144 10.66 1.46 -4.93
CA VAL A 144 10.84 1.42 -6.38
C VAL A 144 9.98 2.51 -7.02
N VAL A 145 10.62 3.44 -7.72
CA VAL A 145 9.92 4.53 -8.42
C VAL A 145 9.78 4.23 -9.90
N ARG A 146 10.79 3.62 -10.51
CA ARG A 146 10.85 3.38 -11.94
C ARG A 146 11.54 2.07 -12.25
N THR A 147 10.98 1.31 -13.17
CA THR A 147 11.58 0.10 -13.75
C THR A 147 11.80 0.32 -15.24
N HIS A 148 12.93 -0.15 -15.76
CA HIS A 148 13.21 -0.16 -17.19
C HIS A 148 12.80 -1.49 -17.79
N PRO A 149 12.59 -1.54 -19.12
CA PRO A 149 12.38 -2.82 -19.80
C PRO A 149 13.59 -3.73 -19.67
N VAL A 150 13.35 -5.02 -19.80
CA VAL A 150 14.40 -6.03 -19.76
C VAL A 150 15.17 -6.01 -21.08
N HIS A 151 16.49 -5.91 -20.99
CA HIS A 151 17.38 -5.95 -22.15
C HIS A 151 18.39 -7.12 -22.03
N PRO A 152 18.74 -7.79 -23.12
CA PRO A 152 19.82 -8.77 -23.11
C PRO A 152 21.18 -8.07 -23.02
N GLU A 153 21.96 -8.35 -21.98
CA GLU A 153 23.35 -7.91 -21.83
C GLU A 153 24.31 -8.97 -22.37
N LEU A 154 25.21 -8.58 -23.25
CA LEU A 154 26.25 -9.46 -23.77
C LEU A 154 27.35 -9.65 -22.73
N VAL A 155 27.45 -10.81 -22.13
CA VAL A 155 28.48 -11.16 -21.14
C VAL A 155 29.72 -11.75 -21.82
N SER A 156 29.53 -12.65 -22.78
CA SER A 156 30.61 -13.28 -23.49
C SER A 156 30.30 -13.34 -24.97
N GLY A 157 31.12 -12.68 -25.78
CA GLY A 157 30.96 -12.59 -27.22
C GLY A 157 31.78 -13.66 -27.96
N THR A 158 31.17 -14.30 -28.95
CA THR A 158 31.85 -15.14 -29.93
C THR A 158 32.00 -14.36 -31.22
N PHE A 159 33.24 -14.18 -31.67
CA PHE A 159 33.56 -13.36 -32.83
C PHE A 159 34.08 -14.24 -33.99
N LEU A 160 33.63 -13.90 -35.18
CA LEU A 160 34.11 -14.47 -36.41
C LEU A 160 35.07 -13.49 -37.07
N CYS A 161 36.29 -13.95 -37.36
CA CYS A 161 37.21 -13.13 -38.15
C CYS A 161 36.76 -13.11 -39.61
N LEU A 162 36.60 -11.92 -40.19
CA LEU A 162 36.14 -11.78 -41.59
C LEU A 162 37.19 -12.18 -42.62
N ASP A 163 38.48 -12.15 -42.26
CA ASP A 163 39.56 -12.43 -43.18
C ASP A 163 39.89 -13.94 -43.28
N CYS A 164 39.87 -14.67 -42.17
CA CYS A 164 40.21 -16.09 -42.11
C CYS A 164 39.10 -17.00 -41.63
N GLN A 165 37.93 -16.46 -41.34
CA GLN A 165 36.75 -17.18 -40.82
C GLN A 165 36.98 -17.98 -39.53
N THR A 166 38.04 -17.69 -38.77
CA THR A 166 38.31 -18.33 -37.49
C THR A 166 37.38 -17.81 -36.43
N VAL A 167 36.77 -18.71 -35.63
CA VAL A 167 35.87 -18.36 -34.53
C VAL A 167 36.69 -18.13 -33.26
N ILE A 168 36.54 -16.97 -32.66
CA ILE A 168 37.13 -16.60 -31.38
C ILE A 168 36.01 -16.63 -30.33
N LYS A 169 36.07 -17.61 -29.43
CA LYS A 169 35.08 -17.80 -28.36
C LYS A 169 35.51 -17.09 -27.09
N ASP A 170 34.57 -16.85 -26.23
CA ASP A 170 34.73 -16.42 -24.84
C ASP A 170 35.49 -15.08 -24.69
N VAL A 171 35.11 -14.09 -25.47
CA VAL A 171 35.60 -12.73 -25.31
C VAL A 171 34.70 -12.02 -24.26
N GLU A 172 35.23 -11.88 -23.06
CA GLU A 172 34.53 -11.20 -21.94
C GLU A 172 34.26 -9.75 -22.29
N GLN A 173 33.04 -9.33 -22.09
CA GLN A 173 32.60 -7.95 -22.26
C GLN A 173 32.56 -7.28 -20.89
N GLN A 174 33.01 -6.05 -20.86
CA GLN A 174 32.93 -5.17 -19.68
C GLN A 174 31.97 -3.99 -19.96
N PHE A 175 32.23 -2.83 -19.40
CA PHE A 175 31.37 -1.64 -19.57
C PHE A 175 31.25 -1.10 -21.01
N LYS A 176 32.09 -1.55 -21.92
CA LYS A 176 32.10 -1.14 -23.31
C LYS A 176 32.27 -2.36 -24.22
N TYR A 177 31.58 -2.32 -25.36
CA TYR A 177 31.73 -3.32 -26.38
C TYR A 177 33.20 -3.45 -26.80
N THR A 178 33.79 -4.62 -26.53
CA THR A 178 35.20 -4.93 -26.80
C THR A 178 35.28 -6.00 -27.85
N GLN A 179 36.05 -5.72 -28.91
CA GLN A 179 36.41 -6.71 -29.95
C GLN A 179 37.74 -7.36 -29.59
N PRO A 180 38.03 -8.57 -30.10
CA PRO A 180 39.32 -9.18 -29.93
C PRO A 180 40.44 -8.30 -30.48
N ASN A 181 41.55 -8.19 -29.76
CA ASN A 181 42.67 -7.32 -30.18
C ASN A 181 43.40 -7.88 -31.39
N ILE A 182 43.48 -9.19 -31.52
CA ILE A 182 44.22 -9.91 -32.59
C ILE A 182 43.50 -11.23 -32.90
N CYS A 183 43.46 -11.63 -34.15
CA CYS A 183 42.98 -12.94 -34.51
C CYS A 183 43.90 -14.06 -33.93
N ARG A 184 43.27 -15.15 -33.43
CA ARG A 184 44.03 -16.32 -32.89
C ARG A 184 44.81 -17.12 -33.94
N ASN A 185 44.48 -16.90 -35.22
CA ASN A 185 45.24 -17.56 -36.30
C ASN A 185 46.54 -16.80 -36.52
N PRO A 186 47.72 -17.46 -36.36
CA PRO A 186 49.01 -16.80 -36.47
C PRO A 186 49.30 -16.28 -37.90
N VAL A 187 48.66 -16.82 -38.91
CA VAL A 187 48.79 -16.38 -40.32
C VAL A 187 47.93 -15.12 -40.61
N CYS A 188 46.90 -14.90 -39.81
CA CYS A 188 45.96 -13.79 -40.01
C CYS A 188 46.26 -12.69 -39.01
N ALA A 189 46.88 -11.58 -39.41
CA ALA A 189 47.17 -10.44 -38.55
C ALA A 189 45.99 -9.49 -38.38
N ASN A 190 44.75 -9.93 -38.54
CA ASN A 190 43.57 -9.09 -38.47
C ASN A 190 43.35 -8.53 -37.03
N ARG A 191 43.15 -7.21 -36.93
CA ARG A 191 42.93 -6.48 -35.63
C ARG A 191 41.63 -5.70 -35.57
N LYS A 192 40.89 -5.58 -36.68
CA LYS A 192 39.74 -4.65 -36.72
C LYS A 192 38.45 -5.23 -37.30
N ARG A 193 38.54 -6.32 -38.05
CA ARG A 193 37.42 -6.90 -38.80
C ARG A 193 36.91 -8.17 -38.13
N PHE A 194 36.09 -8.00 -37.11
CA PHE A 194 35.43 -9.09 -36.42
C PHE A 194 33.92 -8.92 -36.50
N LEU A 195 33.21 -9.98 -36.77
CA LEU A 195 31.74 -10.04 -36.73
C LEU A 195 31.31 -10.79 -35.48
N LEU A 196 30.35 -10.23 -34.73
CA LEU A 196 29.77 -10.90 -33.60
C LEU A 196 28.80 -12.00 -34.10
N ASP A 197 28.98 -13.22 -33.67
CA ASP A 197 28.04 -14.32 -33.86
C ASP A 197 27.05 -14.33 -32.71
N THR A 198 25.87 -13.75 -32.91
CA THR A 198 24.82 -13.62 -31.88
C THR A 198 24.32 -14.98 -31.39
N ASN A 199 24.29 -16.01 -32.28
CA ASN A 199 23.75 -17.32 -31.93
C ASN A 199 24.68 -18.14 -31.01
N LYS A 200 25.98 -17.85 -31.06
CA LYS A 200 27.00 -18.55 -30.24
C LYS A 200 27.50 -17.66 -29.08
N SER A 201 27.04 -16.44 -29.00
CA SER A 201 27.36 -15.50 -27.92
C SER A 201 26.41 -15.73 -26.75
N ARG A 202 26.85 -15.36 -25.55
CA ARG A 202 26.08 -15.54 -24.32
C ARG A 202 25.56 -14.24 -23.82
N PHE A 203 24.23 -14.20 -23.67
CA PHE A 203 23.49 -13.07 -23.16
C PHE A 203 22.89 -13.41 -21.81
N VAL A 204 22.70 -12.40 -20.97
CA VAL A 204 22.02 -12.48 -19.67
C VAL A 204 20.99 -11.36 -19.61
N ASP A 205 19.83 -11.65 -19.02
CA ASP A 205 18.80 -10.66 -18.82
C ASP A 205 19.28 -9.59 -17.84
N PHE A 206 19.04 -8.34 -18.22
CA PHE A 206 19.50 -7.15 -17.53
C PHE A 206 18.37 -6.16 -17.40
N GLN A 207 18.14 -5.65 -16.19
CA GLN A 207 17.16 -4.64 -15.91
C GLN A 207 17.73 -3.58 -14.99
N LYS A 208 17.41 -2.31 -15.27
CA LYS A 208 17.68 -1.21 -14.36
C LYS A 208 16.42 -0.84 -13.60
N VAL A 209 16.55 -0.63 -12.32
CA VAL A 209 15.50 -0.20 -11.42
C VAL A 209 15.97 1.03 -10.66
N ARG A 210 15.13 2.07 -10.58
CA ARG A 210 15.43 3.26 -9.81
C ARG A 210 14.68 3.21 -8.49
N ILE A 211 15.42 3.22 -7.39
CA ILE A 211 14.89 3.24 -6.03
C ILE A 211 15.08 4.60 -5.38
N GLN A 212 14.20 4.94 -4.46
CA GLN A 212 14.22 6.18 -3.70
C GLN A 212 14.12 5.89 -2.20
N GLU A 213 14.72 6.76 -1.38
CA GLU A 213 14.60 6.71 0.08
C GLU A 213 13.14 6.80 0.52
N THR A 214 12.77 6.01 1.53
CA THR A 214 11.45 6.08 2.15
C THR A 214 11.31 7.33 3.02
N GLN A 215 10.10 7.87 3.13
CA GLN A 215 9.85 9.10 3.87
C GLN A 215 10.23 8.98 5.36
N ALA A 216 10.09 7.79 5.95
CA ALA A 216 10.44 7.52 7.34
C ALA A 216 11.95 7.65 7.64
N GLU A 217 12.81 7.46 6.64
CA GLU A 217 14.27 7.49 6.79
C GLU A 217 14.88 8.86 6.50
N LEU A 218 14.07 9.80 6.01
CA LEU A 218 14.53 11.12 5.60
C LEU A 218 14.91 12.00 6.81
N PRO A 219 16.15 12.53 6.87
CA PRO A 219 16.48 13.57 7.83
C PRO A 219 15.70 14.85 7.55
N ARG A 220 15.42 15.62 8.58
CA ARG A 220 14.67 16.89 8.46
C ARG A 220 15.33 17.85 7.46
N GLY A 221 14.53 18.39 6.54
CA GLY A 221 14.97 19.38 5.56
C GLY A 221 15.79 18.83 4.39
N SER A 222 15.90 17.51 4.21
CA SER A 222 16.66 16.92 3.13
C SER A 222 15.76 16.36 2.00
N ILE A 223 16.28 16.46 0.78
CA ILE A 223 15.62 15.90 -0.41
C ILE A 223 15.92 14.40 -0.47
N PRO A 224 14.93 13.55 -0.82
CA PRO A 224 15.14 12.11 -0.98
C PRO A 224 16.17 11.81 -2.07
N ARG A 225 17.10 10.90 -1.77
CA ARG A 225 18.10 10.43 -2.73
C ARG A 225 17.56 9.25 -3.51
N CYS A 226 17.98 9.16 -4.78
CA CYS A 226 17.67 8.03 -5.64
C CYS A 226 18.97 7.31 -6.01
N VAL A 227 18.87 5.98 -6.17
CA VAL A 227 19.96 5.13 -6.64
C VAL A 227 19.44 4.23 -7.75
N GLU A 228 20.31 3.97 -8.71
CA GLU A 228 20.06 2.97 -9.75
C GLU A 228 20.52 1.61 -9.27
N VAL A 229 19.65 0.62 -9.38
CA VAL A 229 19.91 -0.78 -9.04
C VAL A 229 19.91 -1.59 -10.33
N ILE A 230 20.94 -2.41 -10.52
CA ILE A 230 21.04 -3.35 -11.62
C ILE A 230 20.59 -4.72 -11.14
N LEU A 231 19.59 -5.27 -11.83
CA LEU A 231 19.11 -6.64 -11.62
C LEU A 231 19.57 -7.51 -12.78
N ARG A 232 20.01 -8.74 -12.50
CA ARG A 232 20.45 -9.71 -13.49
C ARG A 232 19.84 -11.08 -13.23
N ALA A 233 19.68 -11.86 -14.29
CA ALA A 233 19.16 -13.23 -14.26
C ALA A 233 17.77 -13.31 -13.59
N GLU A 234 17.58 -14.16 -12.59
CA GLU A 234 16.29 -14.36 -11.91
C GLU A 234 15.80 -13.17 -11.05
N ALA A 235 16.70 -12.25 -10.68
CA ALA A 235 16.30 -11.04 -9.97
C ALA A 235 15.54 -10.04 -10.87
N VAL A 236 15.55 -10.25 -12.19
CA VAL A 236 14.82 -9.43 -13.16
C VAL A 236 13.32 -9.59 -12.94
N GLU A 237 12.58 -8.49 -13.05
CA GLU A 237 11.12 -8.41 -12.84
C GLU A 237 10.61 -8.79 -11.42
N SER A 238 11.50 -9.01 -10.47
CA SER A 238 11.13 -9.32 -9.09
C SER A 238 10.56 -8.12 -8.32
N ALA A 239 10.82 -6.89 -8.77
CA ALA A 239 10.37 -5.67 -8.16
C ALA A 239 9.56 -4.80 -9.13
N GLN A 240 8.42 -4.32 -8.69
CA GLN A 240 7.53 -3.44 -9.47
C GLN A 240 7.55 -2.01 -8.93
N ALA A 241 7.11 -1.05 -9.75
CA ALA A 241 6.99 0.33 -9.30
C ALA A 241 5.96 0.43 -8.15
N GLY A 242 6.36 1.12 -7.07
CA GLY A 242 5.57 1.25 -5.84
C GLY A 242 5.98 0.32 -4.70
N ASP A 243 6.69 -0.78 -4.98
CA ASP A 243 7.12 -1.73 -3.96
C ASP A 243 8.19 -1.14 -3.04
N LYS A 244 8.10 -1.49 -1.77
CA LYS A 244 9.15 -1.25 -0.79
C LYS A 244 9.95 -2.55 -0.65
N CYS A 245 11.16 -2.56 -1.18
CA CYS A 245 12.00 -3.76 -1.25
C CYS A 245 13.34 -3.54 -0.60
N ASP A 246 13.90 -4.63 -0.10
CA ASP A 246 15.27 -4.73 0.37
C ASP A 246 16.11 -5.36 -0.73
N PHE A 247 17.14 -4.66 -1.15
CA PHE A 247 18.06 -5.11 -2.19
C PHE A 247 19.38 -5.52 -1.54
N THR A 248 19.73 -6.78 -1.70
CA THR A 248 21.02 -7.31 -1.23
C THR A 248 21.99 -7.38 -2.40
N GLY A 249 23.17 -6.84 -2.24
CA GLY A 249 24.15 -6.82 -3.31
C GLY A 249 25.39 -5.97 -2.99
N SER A 250 26.07 -5.50 -4.01
CA SER A 250 27.30 -4.74 -3.90
C SER A 250 27.22 -3.41 -4.62
N LEU A 251 27.88 -2.40 -4.03
CA LEU A 251 28.04 -1.09 -4.64
C LEU A 251 29.16 -1.13 -5.68
N ILE A 252 28.86 -0.73 -6.92
CA ILE A 252 29.81 -0.66 -8.01
C ILE A 252 29.92 0.76 -8.55
N VAL A 253 31.04 1.04 -9.19
CA VAL A 253 31.32 2.32 -9.85
C VAL A 253 31.22 2.13 -11.35
N VAL A 254 30.30 2.85 -11.96
CA VAL A 254 30.09 2.80 -13.41
C VAL A 254 30.64 4.11 -14.02
N PRO A 255 31.56 4.02 -14.99
CA PRO A 255 32.03 5.19 -15.71
C PRO A 255 30.90 5.80 -16.55
N ASP A 256 30.80 7.12 -16.58
CA ASP A 256 29.84 7.80 -17.44
C ASP A 256 30.26 7.65 -18.92
N VAL A 257 29.58 6.74 -19.61
CA VAL A 257 29.89 6.38 -21.00
C VAL A 257 29.65 7.57 -21.95
N ALA A 258 28.73 8.46 -21.63
CA ALA A 258 28.47 9.67 -22.41
C ALA A 258 29.66 10.61 -22.42
N GLN A 259 30.46 10.63 -21.35
CA GLN A 259 31.69 11.39 -21.27
C GLN A 259 32.89 10.68 -21.92
N LEU A 260 32.90 9.34 -21.91
CA LEU A 260 33.96 8.53 -22.50
C LEU A 260 33.85 8.40 -24.04
N SER A 261 32.64 8.50 -24.58
CA SER A 261 32.41 8.33 -26.03
C SER A 261 32.94 9.46 -26.90
N THR A 262 33.21 10.66 -26.35
CA THR A 262 33.68 11.81 -27.11
C THR A 262 34.72 12.65 -26.36
N PRO A 263 35.91 12.11 -26.04
CA PRO A 263 36.92 12.87 -25.28
C PRO A 263 37.68 13.94 -26.07
N GLY A 264 37.28 14.34 -27.22
CA GLY A 264 37.94 15.40 -27.99
C GLY A 264 37.00 16.22 -28.83
N VAL A 265 35.89 15.64 -29.26
CA VAL A 265 34.96 16.24 -30.22
C VAL A 265 34.18 17.42 -29.62
N ARG A 266 33.94 17.46 -28.31
CA ARG A 266 33.28 18.59 -27.65
C ARG A 266 34.16 19.83 -27.48
N ALA A 267 35.48 19.65 -27.35
CA ALA A 267 36.42 20.77 -27.31
C ALA A 267 36.61 21.42 -28.67
N GLU A 268 36.55 20.62 -29.76
CA GLU A 268 36.67 21.15 -31.15
C GLU A 268 35.37 21.76 -31.66
N THR A 269 34.19 21.27 -31.25
CA THR A 269 32.91 21.86 -31.67
C THR A 269 32.63 23.23 -31.02
N SER A 270 33.21 23.53 -29.87
CA SER A 270 33.07 24.85 -29.24
C SER A 270 33.95 25.91 -29.93
N SER A 271 35.03 25.53 -30.62
CA SER A 271 35.89 26.46 -31.35
C SER A 271 35.41 26.76 -32.77
N ARG A 272 34.56 25.95 -33.38
CA ARG A 272 34.04 26.14 -34.75
C ARG A 272 32.73 26.93 -34.84
N VAL A 273 32.08 27.20 -33.70
CA VAL A 273 30.86 28.06 -33.68
C VAL A 273 31.19 29.54 -33.50
N ALA A 274 32.46 29.92 -33.40
CA ALA A 274 32.90 31.31 -33.30
C ALA A 274 32.88 32.11 -34.64
N GLY A 275 32.10 31.66 -35.61
CA GLY A 275 32.00 32.30 -36.96
C GLY A 275 30.61 32.78 -37.37
N LYS A 276 29.68 33.04 -36.47
CA LYS A 276 28.47 33.79 -36.76
C LYS A 276 28.26 34.88 -35.71
N GLU A 277 28.33 36.08 -36.21
CA GLU A 277 28.07 37.33 -35.52
C GLU A 277 26.80 37.31 -34.70
N GLY A 278 26.90 37.75 -33.47
CA GLY A 278 25.76 38.10 -32.65
C GLY A 278 25.86 37.64 -31.19
N TYR A 279 26.30 38.56 -30.34
CA TYR A 279 26.31 38.53 -28.89
C TYR A 279 27.29 37.53 -28.25
N GLU A 280 28.48 38.03 -27.97
CA GLU A 280 29.40 37.49 -26.99
C GLU A 280 28.73 37.46 -25.63
N THR A 281 28.21 36.30 -25.22
CA THR A 281 27.96 36.01 -23.83
C THR A 281 29.31 35.66 -23.21
N GLU A 282 30.03 36.66 -22.72
CA GLU A 282 31.12 36.52 -21.77
C GLU A 282 30.55 35.92 -20.48
N GLY A 283 30.56 34.62 -20.38
CA GLY A 283 30.23 33.86 -19.15
C GLY A 283 31.08 32.63 -19.08
N ILE A 284 31.73 32.41 -17.95
CA ILE A 284 32.46 31.18 -17.63
C ILE A 284 31.48 30.02 -17.71
N ARG A 285 31.51 29.26 -18.78
CA ARG A 285 30.67 28.07 -18.96
C ARG A 285 31.27 26.90 -18.18
N GLY A 286 30.87 26.78 -16.93
CA GLY A 286 31.16 25.63 -16.10
C GLY A 286 32.64 25.41 -15.75
N LEU A 287 32.88 24.52 -14.82
CA LEU A 287 34.22 24.15 -14.33
C LEU A 287 35.15 23.60 -15.43
N ARG A 288 34.60 23.04 -16.52
CA ARG A 288 35.34 22.55 -17.69
C ARG A 288 36.05 23.66 -18.46
N ALA A 289 35.46 24.85 -18.52
CA ALA A 289 36.08 26.01 -19.16
C ALA A 289 37.31 26.51 -18.39
N LEU A 290 37.39 26.21 -17.08
CA LEU A 290 38.53 26.50 -16.23
C LEU A 290 39.61 25.41 -16.24
N GLY A 291 39.47 24.38 -17.10
CA GLY A 291 40.44 23.28 -17.17
C GLY A 291 40.35 22.25 -16.03
N VAL A 292 39.30 22.32 -15.20
CA VAL A 292 39.06 21.36 -14.17
C VAL A 292 38.44 20.10 -14.81
N ARG A 293 39.11 18.97 -14.68
CA ARG A 293 38.61 17.68 -15.16
C ARG A 293 37.52 17.19 -14.21
N GLU A 294 36.31 17.01 -14.74
CA GLU A 294 35.26 16.29 -14.05
C GLU A 294 35.54 14.79 -14.17
N LEU A 295 36.14 14.22 -13.14
CA LEU A 295 36.36 12.77 -13.01
C LEU A 295 35.29 12.17 -12.10
N SER A 296 34.03 12.52 -12.34
CA SER A 296 32.90 11.99 -11.59
C SER A 296 32.41 10.69 -12.21
N TYR A 297 32.24 9.67 -11.36
CA TYR A 297 31.66 8.38 -11.70
C TYR A 297 30.29 8.26 -11.03
N LYS A 298 29.40 7.47 -11.62
CA LYS A 298 28.13 7.14 -10.98
C LYS A 298 28.30 5.93 -10.08
N LEU A 299 27.71 6.01 -8.89
CA LEU A 299 27.55 4.87 -8.01
C LEU A 299 26.25 4.15 -8.42
N VAL A 300 26.36 2.87 -8.65
CA VAL A 300 25.23 1.99 -9.02
C VAL A 300 25.28 0.76 -8.12
N PHE A 301 24.14 0.25 -7.75
CA PHE A 301 24.03 -0.93 -6.90
C PHE A 301 23.75 -2.17 -7.75
N LEU A 302 24.61 -3.18 -7.67
CA LEU A 302 24.42 -4.45 -8.31
C LEU A 302 23.76 -5.41 -7.32
N ALA A 303 22.47 -5.67 -7.49
CA ALA A 303 21.72 -6.55 -6.61
C ALA A 303 21.85 -8.01 -7.05
N CYS A 304 22.03 -8.91 -6.09
CA CYS A 304 21.99 -10.36 -6.28
C CYS A 304 20.67 -10.97 -5.75
N TYR A 305 20.00 -10.26 -4.83
CA TYR A 305 18.72 -10.70 -4.27
C TYR A 305 17.80 -9.51 -4.00
N VAL A 306 16.50 -9.74 -4.17
CA VAL A 306 15.45 -8.75 -3.91
C VAL A 306 14.43 -9.40 -3.00
N ALA A 307 14.20 -8.78 -1.86
CA ALA A 307 13.17 -9.20 -0.92
C ALA A 307 12.23 -8.03 -0.60
N PRO A 308 10.95 -8.28 -0.35
CA PRO A 308 10.07 -7.24 0.18
C PRO A 308 10.51 -6.83 1.59
N THR A 309 10.44 -5.55 1.91
CA THR A 309 10.89 -5.00 3.21
C THR A 309 10.14 -5.63 4.40
N ASN A 310 8.90 -6.08 4.20
CA ASN A 310 8.10 -6.77 5.21
C ASN A 310 7.78 -8.21 4.80
N PRO A 311 8.72 -9.15 4.99
CA PRO A 311 8.51 -10.56 4.62
C PRO A 311 7.37 -11.23 5.39
N ARG A 312 7.04 -10.75 6.60
CA ARG A 312 5.92 -11.26 7.41
C ARG A 312 4.55 -11.10 6.75
N PHE A 313 4.43 -10.17 5.81
CA PHE A 313 3.22 -9.99 4.99
C PHE A 313 3.38 -10.62 3.60
N GLY A 314 4.39 -11.49 3.43
CA GLY A 314 4.69 -12.15 2.18
C GLY A 314 5.21 -11.23 1.08
N GLY A 315 5.41 -9.93 1.36
CA GLY A 315 5.75 -8.89 0.38
C GLY A 315 4.84 -8.83 -0.82
N LYS A 316 3.89 -9.72 -0.82
CA LYS A 316 2.91 -9.86 -1.87
C LYS A 316 1.83 -8.82 -1.65
N GLU A 317 1.29 -8.37 -2.72
CA GLU A 317 0.24 -7.39 -2.74
C GLU A 317 -0.94 -7.87 -1.88
N LEU A 318 -1.54 -6.95 -1.13
CA LEU A 318 -2.76 -7.23 -0.36
C LEU A 318 -3.92 -7.79 -1.21
N ARG A 319 -3.78 -7.77 -2.52
CA ARG A 319 -4.79 -8.18 -3.51
C ARG A 319 -4.29 -9.21 -4.52
N ASP A 320 -3.30 -10.00 -4.13
CA ASP A 320 -2.81 -11.08 -5.00
C ASP A 320 -3.89 -12.16 -5.12
N GLU A 321 -4.47 -12.28 -6.30
CA GLU A 321 -5.59 -13.20 -6.58
C GLU A 321 -5.19 -14.68 -6.52
N GLU A 322 -3.91 -14.96 -6.60
CA GLU A 322 -3.37 -16.33 -6.64
C GLU A 322 -3.11 -16.94 -5.26
N GLN A 323 -3.18 -16.14 -4.18
CA GLN A 323 -2.99 -16.67 -2.83
C GLN A 323 -4.26 -17.36 -2.32
N THR A 324 -4.14 -18.62 -1.93
CA THR A 324 -5.21 -19.33 -1.22
C THR A 324 -5.11 -19.08 0.28
N ALA A 325 -6.27 -19.17 0.99
CA ALA A 325 -6.30 -19.04 2.44
C ALA A 325 -5.38 -20.05 3.16
N GLU A 326 -5.17 -21.23 2.57
CA GLU A 326 -4.27 -22.26 3.08
C GLU A 326 -2.79 -21.85 2.98
N SER A 327 -2.41 -21.20 1.88
CA SER A 327 -1.05 -20.69 1.68
C SER A 327 -0.69 -19.63 2.73
N ILE A 328 -1.62 -18.73 3.05
CA ILE A 328 -1.44 -17.71 4.09
C ILE A 328 -1.35 -18.34 5.48
N LYS A 329 -2.20 -19.33 5.77
CA LYS A 329 -2.16 -20.08 7.03
C LYS A 329 -0.80 -20.74 7.25
N ASN A 330 -0.22 -21.36 6.21
CA ASN A 330 1.08 -22.02 6.30
C ASN A 330 2.26 -21.04 6.47
N GLN A 331 2.08 -19.78 6.10
CA GLN A 331 3.09 -18.72 6.29
C GLN A 331 3.05 -18.11 7.69
N MET A 332 1.93 -18.27 8.42
CA MET A 332 1.76 -17.74 9.78
C MET A 332 2.27 -18.74 10.83
N THR A 333 2.81 -18.21 11.92
CA THR A 333 3.11 -19.03 13.10
C THR A 333 1.80 -19.47 13.81
N VAL A 334 1.85 -20.56 14.54
CA VAL A 334 0.68 -21.10 15.26
C VAL A 334 0.05 -20.04 16.17
N LYS A 335 0.88 -19.28 16.90
CA LYS A 335 0.42 -18.21 17.80
C LYS A 335 -0.27 -17.05 17.07
N GLU A 336 0.20 -16.72 15.89
CA GLU A 336 -0.40 -15.66 15.05
C GLU A 336 -1.74 -16.13 14.49
N TRP A 337 -1.82 -17.39 14.10
CA TRP A 337 -3.06 -17.99 13.64
C TRP A 337 -4.13 -18.07 14.75
N GLU A 338 -3.75 -18.45 15.96
CA GLU A 338 -4.66 -18.46 17.12
C GLU A 338 -5.26 -17.08 17.37
N LYS A 339 -4.46 -16.01 17.30
CA LYS A 339 -4.95 -14.63 17.43
C LYS A 339 -5.92 -14.23 16.32
N VAL A 340 -5.61 -14.56 15.06
CA VAL A 340 -6.51 -14.29 13.93
C VAL A 340 -7.84 -15.03 14.12
N PHE A 341 -7.80 -16.26 14.59
CA PHE A 341 -8.99 -17.03 14.89
C PHE A 341 -9.79 -16.44 16.06
N GLU A 342 -9.14 -16.02 17.14
CA GLU A 342 -9.77 -15.33 18.27
C GLU A 342 -10.46 -14.05 17.81
N MET A 343 -9.80 -13.23 16.98
CA MET A 343 -10.39 -12.04 16.40
C MET A 343 -11.65 -12.37 15.56
N SER A 344 -11.64 -13.46 14.79
CA SER A 344 -12.80 -13.83 13.96
C SER A 344 -14.04 -14.23 14.78
N GLN A 345 -13.85 -14.68 16.02
CA GLN A 345 -14.94 -15.08 16.95
C GLN A 345 -15.44 -13.94 17.84
N ASP A 346 -14.80 -12.78 17.79
CA ASP A 346 -15.19 -11.63 18.60
C ASP A 346 -16.53 -11.04 18.12
N LYS A 347 -17.50 -10.96 19.02
CA LYS A 347 -18.83 -10.37 18.73
C LYS A 347 -18.75 -8.87 18.40
N ASN A 348 -17.79 -8.16 19.01
CA ASN A 348 -17.62 -6.73 18.85
C ASN A 348 -16.46 -6.37 17.90
N LEU A 349 -16.08 -7.32 17.02
CA LEU A 349 -14.95 -7.15 16.11
C LEU A 349 -14.96 -5.80 15.37
N TYR A 350 -16.09 -5.40 14.84
CA TYR A 350 -16.22 -4.15 14.07
C TYR A 350 -15.84 -2.91 14.87
N HIS A 351 -16.35 -2.81 16.10
CA HIS A 351 -16.03 -1.69 16.99
C HIS A 351 -14.56 -1.75 17.45
N ASN A 352 -14.09 -2.92 17.83
CA ASN A 352 -12.73 -3.13 18.32
C ASN A 352 -11.67 -2.83 17.25
N LEU A 353 -11.93 -3.19 15.99
CA LEU A 353 -11.07 -2.83 14.86
C LEU A 353 -11.05 -1.30 14.63
N CYS A 354 -12.20 -0.63 14.67
CA CYS A 354 -12.27 0.82 14.51
C CYS A 354 -11.49 1.57 15.59
N THR A 355 -11.63 1.18 16.85
CA THR A 355 -10.94 1.80 17.98
C THR A 355 -9.44 1.53 17.97
N SER A 356 -9.02 0.32 17.60
CA SER A 356 -7.61 -0.05 17.53
C SER A 356 -6.88 0.59 16.35
N LEU A 357 -7.58 0.81 15.22
CA LEU A 357 -7.01 1.46 14.03
C LEU A 357 -6.83 2.97 14.22
N PHE A 358 -7.80 3.64 14.88
CA PHE A 358 -7.78 5.09 15.08
C PHE A 358 -7.83 5.49 16.56
N PRO A 359 -6.82 5.14 17.36
CA PRO A 359 -6.85 5.37 18.81
C PRO A 359 -6.74 6.85 19.19
N THR A 360 -6.11 7.67 18.34
CA THR A 360 -5.87 9.10 18.59
C THR A 360 -7.09 9.96 18.27
N ILE A 361 -8.04 9.46 17.48
CA ILE A 361 -9.20 10.22 17.03
C ILE A 361 -10.40 9.86 17.90
N HIS A 362 -10.96 10.85 18.60
CA HIS A 362 -12.18 10.69 19.39
C HIS A 362 -13.42 10.96 18.56
N GLY A 363 -14.47 10.15 18.74
CA GLY A 363 -15.71 10.28 17.97
C GLY A 363 -15.60 9.90 16.50
N ASN A 364 -16.53 10.37 15.68
CA ASN A 364 -16.60 10.13 14.24
C ASN A 364 -16.58 8.64 13.85
N ASP A 365 -17.30 7.81 14.60
CA ASP A 365 -17.28 6.35 14.43
C ASP A 365 -17.75 5.91 13.05
N GLU A 366 -18.62 6.66 12.41
CA GLU A 366 -19.10 6.37 11.05
C GLU A 366 -17.99 6.51 10.00
N VAL A 367 -17.17 7.56 10.13
CA VAL A 367 -15.99 7.73 9.27
C VAL A 367 -15.00 6.60 9.47
N LYS A 368 -14.74 6.23 10.74
CA LYS A 368 -13.86 5.10 11.08
C LYS A 368 -14.37 3.79 10.46
N ARG A 369 -15.67 3.54 10.57
CA ARG A 369 -16.33 2.37 9.98
C ARG A 369 -16.24 2.37 8.46
N GLY A 370 -16.51 3.51 7.81
CA GLY A 370 -16.41 3.64 6.37
C GLY A 370 -15.00 3.44 5.85
N VAL A 371 -13.99 4.00 6.51
CA VAL A 371 -12.58 3.81 6.16
C VAL A 371 -12.12 2.37 6.39
N LEU A 372 -12.58 1.75 7.47
CA LEU A 372 -12.30 0.32 7.73
C LEU A 372 -12.86 -0.57 6.60
N LEU A 373 -14.11 -0.36 6.18
CA LEU A 373 -14.70 -1.09 5.06
C LEU A 373 -13.98 -0.84 3.73
N MET A 374 -13.49 0.38 3.51
CA MET A 374 -12.64 0.69 2.36
C MET A 374 -11.36 -0.15 2.37
N LEU A 375 -10.74 -0.36 3.54
CA LEU A 375 -9.53 -1.19 3.67
C LEU A 375 -9.82 -2.67 3.35
N PHE A 376 -10.98 -3.21 3.71
CA PHE A 376 -11.37 -4.57 3.32
C PHE A 376 -11.70 -4.67 1.82
N GLY A 377 -12.40 -3.69 1.27
CA GLY A 377 -12.84 -3.66 -0.11
C GLY A 377 -13.87 -4.73 -0.49
N GLY A 378 -14.60 -4.53 -1.57
CA GLY A 378 -15.50 -5.52 -2.15
C GLY A 378 -14.77 -6.51 -3.09
N VAL A 379 -15.52 -7.39 -3.72
CA VAL A 379 -15.01 -8.41 -4.64
C VAL A 379 -14.95 -7.84 -6.06
N PRO A 380 -13.78 -7.79 -6.72
CA PRO A 380 -13.73 -7.48 -8.14
C PRO A 380 -14.40 -8.63 -8.92
N LYS A 381 -15.20 -8.30 -9.93
CA LYS A 381 -15.93 -9.26 -10.75
C LYS A 381 -15.70 -8.99 -12.22
N THR A 382 -15.56 -10.04 -13.00
CA THR A 382 -15.58 -9.98 -14.46
C THR A 382 -16.90 -10.53 -14.96
N THR A 383 -17.58 -9.81 -15.82
CA THR A 383 -18.82 -10.29 -16.45
C THR A 383 -18.48 -11.28 -17.58
N SER A 384 -19.49 -12.02 -18.04
CA SER A 384 -19.36 -12.94 -19.19
C SER A 384 -18.92 -12.23 -20.49
N GLU A 385 -19.06 -10.91 -20.54
CA GLU A 385 -18.67 -10.04 -21.66
C GLU A 385 -17.27 -9.41 -21.49
N GLU A 386 -16.44 -9.93 -20.57
CA GLU A 386 -15.11 -9.44 -20.23
C GLU A 386 -15.09 -8.00 -19.66
N THR A 387 -16.23 -7.44 -19.27
CA THR A 387 -16.23 -6.16 -18.57
C THR A 387 -15.85 -6.36 -17.10
N SER A 388 -14.87 -5.60 -16.62
CA SER A 388 -14.43 -5.64 -15.23
C SER A 388 -15.28 -4.71 -14.37
N LEU A 389 -15.86 -5.23 -13.29
CA LEU A 389 -16.53 -4.46 -12.26
C LEU A 389 -15.58 -4.26 -11.09
N ARG A 390 -15.34 -3.01 -10.72
CA ARG A 390 -14.43 -2.68 -9.60
C ARG A 390 -14.97 -3.18 -8.27
N GLY A 391 -14.07 -3.68 -7.41
CA GLY A 391 -14.35 -3.97 -6.00
C GLY A 391 -13.94 -2.85 -5.04
N ASP A 392 -13.16 -1.88 -5.49
CA ASP A 392 -12.62 -0.82 -4.64
C ASP A 392 -13.69 0.18 -4.21
N ILE A 393 -13.58 0.63 -2.94
CA ILE A 393 -14.49 1.59 -2.32
C ILE A 393 -13.76 2.93 -2.21
N ASN A 394 -14.38 3.99 -2.76
CA ASN A 394 -13.85 5.34 -2.69
C ASN A 394 -14.60 6.15 -1.64
N VAL A 395 -13.85 6.79 -0.75
CA VAL A 395 -14.40 7.57 0.37
C VAL A 395 -13.95 9.02 0.28
N CYS A 396 -14.89 9.94 0.47
CA CYS A 396 -14.60 11.38 0.55
C CYS A 396 -15.03 11.91 1.92
N VAL A 397 -14.12 12.56 2.61
CA VAL A 397 -14.37 13.22 3.89
C VAL A 397 -14.34 14.74 3.68
N VAL A 398 -15.48 15.36 3.86
CA VAL A 398 -15.66 16.81 3.71
C VAL A 398 -15.95 17.40 5.07
N GLY A 399 -15.38 18.54 5.39
CA GLY A 399 -15.73 19.17 6.65
C GLY A 399 -14.91 20.39 6.99
N ASP A 400 -15.26 20.99 8.11
CA ASP A 400 -14.65 22.20 8.63
C ASP A 400 -13.16 22.01 8.92
N PRO A 401 -12.34 23.05 8.91
CA PRO A 401 -10.94 22.94 9.32
C PRO A 401 -10.86 22.44 10.77
N SER A 402 -9.78 21.75 11.09
CA SER A 402 -9.50 21.19 12.44
C SER A 402 -10.36 19.97 12.86
N THR A 403 -11.18 19.39 11.97
CA THR A 403 -11.97 18.17 12.24
C THR A 403 -11.21 16.86 12.02
N ALA A 404 -9.89 16.85 12.14
CA ALA A 404 -8.99 15.70 12.06
C ALA A 404 -8.96 14.94 10.70
N LYS A 405 -9.47 15.53 9.60
CA LYS A 405 -9.49 14.88 8.27
C LYS A 405 -8.12 14.34 7.83
N SER A 406 -7.09 15.20 7.86
CA SER A 406 -5.73 14.81 7.46
C SER A 406 -5.11 13.75 8.37
N GLN A 407 -5.59 13.63 9.63
CA GLN A 407 -5.13 12.59 10.54
C GLN A 407 -5.65 11.21 10.11
N PHE A 408 -6.90 11.11 9.65
CA PHE A 408 -7.42 9.87 9.07
C PHE A 408 -6.56 9.40 7.89
N LEU A 409 -6.20 10.31 6.98
CA LEU A 409 -5.40 10.01 5.81
C LEU A 409 -4.00 9.50 6.22
N LYS A 410 -3.35 10.17 7.16
CA LYS A 410 -2.01 9.78 7.66
C LYS A 410 -2.01 8.42 8.34
N HIS A 411 -3.02 8.14 9.18
CA HIS A 411 -3.13 6.82 9.82
C HIS A 411 -3.32 5.69 8.80
N VAL A 412 -4.08 5.94 7.73
CA VAL A 412 -4.25 4.96 6.65
C VAL A 412 -2.94 4.77 5.87
N GLU A 413 -2.19 5.85 5.60
CA GLU A 413 -0.88 5.78 4.95
C GLU A 413 0.12 4.93 5.75
N GLU A 414 0.21 5.16 7.06
CA GLU A 414 1.10 4.40 7.95
C GLU A 414 0.67 2.93 8.08
N PHE A 415 -0.64 2.67 8.03
CA PHE A 415 -1.19 1.33 8.19
C PHE A 415 -1.03 0.47 6.93
N SER A 416 -1.37 1.00 5.76
CA SER A 416 -1.37 0.23 4.51
C SER A 416 0.00 0.19 3.85
N PRO A 417 0.53 -0.98 3.45
CA PRO A 417 1.87 -1.10 2.88
C PRO A 417 2.04 -0.40 1.53
N ARG A 418 0.98 -0.30 0.74
CA ARG A 418 0.95 0.41 -0.56
C ARG A 418 0.05 1.63 -0.51
N ALA A 419 0.14 2.43 0.54
CA ALA A 419 -0.54 3.71 0.59
C ALA A 419 0.39 4.83 0.13
N VAL A 420 -0.16 5.78 -0.61
CA VAL A 420 0.54 6.99 -1.04
C VAL A 420 -0.28 8.20 -0.59
N TYR A 421 0.38 9.11 0.12
CA TYR A 421 -0.22 10.39 0.53
C TYR A 421 0.19 11.50 -0.41
N THR A 422 -0.77 12.24 -0.94
CA THR A 422 -0.54 13.39 -1.80
C THR A 422 -1.44 14.57 -1.42
N SER A 423 -0.99 15.79 -1.74
CA SER A 423 -1.83 16.99 -1.61
C SER A 423 -2.32 17.40 -3.00
N GLY A 424 -3.61 17.66 -3.12
CA GLY A 424 -4.24 18.08 -4.38
C GLY A 424 -3.67 19.38 -4.94
N LYS A 425 -3.21 20.29 -4.08
CA LYS A 425 -2.60 21.55 -4.50
C LYS A 425 -1.19 21.40 -5.05
N ALA A 426 -0.41 20.47 -4.50
CA ALA A 426 1.01 20.30 -4.85
C ALA A 426 1.23 19.33 -6.02
N SER A 427 0.22 18.56 -6.38
CA SER A 427 0.31 17.49 -7.38
C SER A 427 -0.13 17.98 -8.75
N SER A 428 0.65 17.65 -9.78
CA SER A 428 0.24 17.82 -11.18
C SER A 428 -0.41 16.53 -11.71
N ALA A 429 -1.15 16.64 -12.83
CA ALA A 429 -1.74 15.46 -13.49
C ALA A 429 -0.71 14.35 -13.75
N ALA A 430 0.48 14.72 -14.21
CA ALA A 430 1.56 13.79 -14.47
C ALA A 430 2.11 13.15 -13.17
N GLY A 431 2.18 13.91 -12.08
CA GLY A 431 2.60 13.38 -10.77
C GLY A 431 1.56 12.48 -10.13
N LEU A 432 0.26 12.67 -10.45
CA LEU A 432 -0.80 11.78 -9.97
C LEU A 432 -0.92 10.52 -10.82
N THR A 433 -0.79 10.61 -12.14
CA THR A 433 -0.99 9.47 -13.05
C THR A 433 0.33 8.81 -13.43
N ALA A 434 0.95 9.28 -14.49
CA ALA A 434 2.29 8.86 -14.89
C ALA A 434 2.92 9.90 -15.82
N ALA A 435 4.23 10.04 -15.73
CA ALA A 435 5.03 10.91 -16.57
C ALA A 435 5.78 10.08 -17.62
N VAL A 436 5.83 10.57 -18.86
CA VAL A 436 6.69 10.00 -19.89
C VAL A 436 7.95 10.86 -19.95
N VAL A 437 9.07 10.29 -19.56
CA VAL A 437 10.37 10.95 -19.49
C VAL A 437 11.32 10.27 -20.46
N LYS A 438 12.11 11.06 -21.17
CA LYS A 438 13.17 10.52 -22.03
C LYS A 438 14.37 10.15 -21.17
N ASP A 439 14.80 8.92 -21.25
CA ASP A 439 15.99 8.46 -20.56
C ASP A 439 17.25 9.06 -21.25
N GLU A 440 18.19 9.51 -20.44
CA GLU A 440 19.40 10.18 -20.95
C GLU A 440 20.40 9.19 -21.56
N GLU A 441 20.39 7.93 -21.11
CA GLU A 441 21.35 6.90 -21.53
C GLU A 441 20.85 6.12 -22.73
N SER A 442 19.62 5.57 -22.68
CA SER A 442 19.05 4.79 -23.77
C SER A 442 18.40 5.65 -24.87
N HIS A 443 18.12 6.93 -24.58
CA HIS A 443 17.34 7.84 -25.41
C HIS A 443 15.91 7.35 -25.70
N GLU A 444 15.44 6.32 -25.02
CA GLU A 444 14.09 5.80 -25.09
C GLU A 444 13.15 6.56 -24.15
N PHE A 445 11.86 6.53 -24.47
CA PHE A 445 10.85 7.08 -23.59
C PHE A 445 10.44 6.04 -22.57
N VAL A 446 10.62 6.37 -21.29
CA VAL A 446 10.26 5.51 -20.15
C VAL A 446 9.13 6.15 -19.36
N ILE A 447 8.24 5.30 -18.87
CA ILE A 447 7.12 5.72 -18.03
C ILE A 447 7.58 5.80 -16.58
N GLU A 448 7.45 6.97 -15.98
CA GLU A 448 7.68 7.18 -14.55
C GLU A 448 6.32 7.10 -13.81
N ALA A 449 6.25 6.26 -12.79
CA ALA A 449 5.02 6.01 -12.06
C ALA A 449 4.60 7.23 -11.25
N GLY A 450 3.35 7.65 -11.37
CA GLY A 450 2.73 8.65 -10.51
C GLY A 450 2.07 8.05 -9.27
N ALA A 451 1.47 8.88 -8.43
CA ALA A 451 0.91 8.49 -7.15
C ALA A 451 -0.15 7.36 -7.25
N LEU A 452 -1.04 7.41 -8.24
CA LEU A 452 -2.06 6.39 -8.45
C LEU A 452 -1.46 5.05 -8.89
N MET A 453 -0.42 5.08 -9.71
CA MET A 453 0.27 3.87 -10.14
C MET A 453 1.11 3.26 -9.02
N LEU A 454 1.79 4.11 -8.22
CA LEU A 454 2.53 3.65 -7.04
C LEU A 454 1.62 3.03 -5.96
N ALA A 455 0.35 3.47 -5.91
CA ALA A 455 -0.67 2.95 -5.00
C ALA A 455 -1.48 1.80 -5.61
N ASP A 456 -1.09 1.21 -6.74
CA ASP A 456 -1.82 0.08 -7.35
C ASP A 456 -2.02 -1.05 -6.34
N ASN A 457 -3.22 -1.62 -6.29
CA ASN A 457 -3.68 -2.56 -5.26
C ASN A 457 -3.61 -2.03 -3.80
N GLY A 458 -3.53 -0.73 -3.60
CA GLY A 458 -3.44 -0.06 -2.32
C GLY A 458 -4.45 1.07 -2.15
N VAL A 459 -4.06 2.08 -1.36
CA VAL A 459 -4.89 3.25 -1.06
C VAL A 459 -4.17 4.53 -1.48
N CYS A 460 -4.84 5.37 -2.25
CA CYS A 460 -4.36 6.72 -2.57
C CYS A 460 -5.06 7.74 -1.69
N CYS A 461 -4.31 8.35 -0.77
CA CYS A 461 -4.79 9.38 0.14
C CYS A 461 -4.54 10.76 -0.47
N ILE A 462 -5.60 11.50 -0.80
CA ILE A 462 -5.50 12.83 -1.41
C ILE A 462 -6.06 13.87 -0.44
N ASP A 463 -5.19 14.70 0.09
CA ASP A 463 -5.59 15.84 0.93
C ASP A 463 -5.82 17.09 0.07
N GLU A 464 -6.65 18.02 0.55
CA GLU A 464 -7.02 19.24 -0.18
C GLU A 464 -7.54 18.98 -1.60
N PHE A 465 -8.40 17.99 -1.75
CA PHE A 465 -8.95 17.57 -3.05
C PHE A 465 -9.74 18.68 -3.75
N ASP A 466 -10.32 19.62 -3.00
CA ASP A 466 -11.04 20.80 -3.49
C ASP A 466 -10.15 21.81 -4.23
N LYS A 467 -8.82 21.76 -3.99
CA LYS A 467 -7.85 22.71 -4.56
C LYS A 467 -7.18 22.23 -5.84
N MET A 468 -7.56 21.05 -6.30
CA MET A 468 -7.02 20.44 -7.51
C MET A 468 -7.54 21.15 -8.77
N GLU A 469 -6.68 21.34 -9.75
CA GLU A 469 -7.08 21.91 -11.04
C GLU A 469 -8.06 20.97 -11.78
N VAL A 470 -8.98 21.57 -12.55
CA VAL A 470 -10.00 20.81 -13.31
C VAL A 470 -9.38 19.80 -14.29
N ARG A 471 -8.20 20.14 -14.86
CA ARG A 471 -7.48 19.23 -15.76
C ARG A 471 -6.96 17.99 -15.07
N ASP A 472 -6.50 18.13 -13.83
CA ASP A 472 -5.98 17.04 -13.00
C ASP A 472 -7.12 16.15 -12.48
N GLN A 473 -8.29 16.77 -12.22
CA GLN A 473 -9.50 16.03 -11.85
C GLN A 473 -9.94 15.05 -12.95
N VAL A 474 -9.79 15.39 -14.24
CA VAL A 474 -10.16 14.51 -15.36
C VAL A 474 -9.34 13.21 -15.36
N ALA A 475 -8.06 13.29 -15.02
CA ALA A 475 -7.21 12.10 -14.93
C ALA A 475 -7.67 11.11 -13.85
N ILE A 476 -8.16 11.64 -12.73
CA ILE A 476 -8.70 10.81 -11.63
C ILE A 476 -10.04 10.17 -12.03
N HIS A 477 -10.83 10.80 -12.90
CA HIS A 477 -12.12 10.23 -13.34
C HIS A 477 -11.97 8.84 -13.97
N GLU A 478 -10.94 8.67 -14.82
CA GLU A 478 -10.67 7.39 -15.47
C GLU A 478 -10.21 6.34 -14.46
N ALA A 479 -9.26 6.71 -13.60
CA ALA A 479 -8.73 5.83 -12.56
C ALA A 479 -9.83 5.35 -11.58
N MET A 480 -10.75 6.25 -11.17
CA MET A 480 -11.83 5.89 -10.23
C MET A 480 -12.84 4.91 -10.82
N GLU A 481 -13.12 4.98 -12.10
CA GLU A 481 -14.20 4.18 -12.73
C GLU A 481 -13.68 2.93 -13.42
N GLN A 482 -12.67 3.08 -14.25
CA GLN A 482 -12.12 2.01 -15.07
C GLN A 482 -10.93 1.30 -14.42
N GLN A 483 -10.35 1.90 -13.36
CA GLN A 483 -9.14 1.40 -12.71
C GLN A 483 -7.94 1.32 -13.67
N THR A 484 -7.95 2.14 -14.71
CA THR A 484 -6.91 2.26 -15.73
C THR A 484 -6.51 3.71 -15.95
N ILE A 485 -5.32 3.91 -16.43
CA ILE A 485 -4.79 5.21 -16.84
C ILE A 485 -4.30 5.08 -18.27
N SER A 486 -4.93 5.79 -19.20
CA SER A 486 -4.55 5.79 -20.61
C SER A 486 -3.56 6.91 -20.90
N ILE A 487 -2.38 6.57 -21.39
CA ILE A 487 -1.32 7.52 -21.74
C ILE A 487 -1.05 7.49 -23.24
N THR A 488 -1.13 8.65 -23.88
CA THR A 488 -0.76 8.84 -25.29
C THR A 488 0.16 10.04 -25.39
N LYS A 489 1.43 9.88 -25.02
CA LYS A 489 2.44 10.95 -25.07
C LYS A 489 3.71 10.46 -25.75
N ALA A 490 4.35 11.33 -26.52
CA ALA A 490 5.65 11.07 -27.15
C ALA A 490 5.72 9.77 -28.00
N GLY A 491 4.61 9.39 -28.65
CA GLY A 491 4.53 8.15 -29.45
C GLY A 491 4.29 6.87 -28.63
N VAL A 492 4.32 6.93 -27.31
CA VAL A 492 3.98 5.81 -26.43
C VAL A 492 2.47 5.79 -26.20
N LYS A 493 1.82 4.69 -26.56
CA LYS A 493 0.42 4.40 -26.23
C LYS A 493 0.40 3.24 -25.24
N ALA A 494 0.02 3.50 -24.01
CA ALA A 494 -0.05 2.49 -22.97
C ALA A 494 -1.28 2.70 -22.11
N THR A 495 -1.93 1.61 -21.73
CA THR A 495 -2.96 1.58 -20.71
C THR A 495 -2.37 0.92 -19.48
N LEU A 496 -2.28 1.66 -18.40
CA LEU A 496 -1.69 1.22 -17.13
C LEU A 496 -2.80 0.89 -16.15
N ASN A 497 -2.60 -0.13 -15.34
CA ASN A 497 -3.53 -0.47 -14.27
C ASN A 497 -3.33 0.46 -13.07
N ALA A 498 -4.43 0.95 -12.52
CA ALA A 498 -4.47 1.78 -11.31
C ALA A 498 -5.66 1.35 -10.44
N ARG A 499 -5.57 0.14 -9.90
CA ARG A 499 -6.59 -0.48 -9.05
C ARG A 499 -6.42 0.04 -7.62
N THR A 500 -6.87 1.26 -7.39
CA THR A 500 -6.68 1.96 -6.12
C THR A 500 -8.00 2.33 -5.48
N SER A 501 -8.07 2.22 -4.15
CA SER A 501 -9.11 2.87 -3.36
C SER A 501 -8.68 4.31 -3.09
N ILE A 502 -9.56 5.27 -3.35
CA ILE A 502 -9.26 6.69 -3.14
C ILE A 502 -9.90 7.18 -1.85
N LEU A 503 -9.06 7.68 -0.94
CA LEU A 503 -9.48 8.39 0.27
C LEU A 503 -9.17 9.87 0.10
N ALA A 504 -10.21 10.68 -0.13
CA ALA A 504 -10.06 12.12 -0.35
C ALA A 504 -10.52 12.93 0.86
N ALA A 505 -9.81 14.01 1.16
CA ALA A 505 -10.24 15.02 2.11
C ALA A 505 -10.43 16.36 1.40
N ALA A 506 -11.55 17.03 1.67
CA ALA A 506 -11.88 18.33 1.09
C ALA A 506 -12.35 19.31 2.15
N ASN A 507 -12.11 20.59 1.92
CA ASN A 507 -12.59 21.67 2.74
C ASN A 507 -13.75 22.39 2.03
N PRO A 508 -14.74 22.90 2.77
CA PRO A 508 -15.82 23.68 2.19
C PRO A 508 -15.32 25.04 1.69
N VAL A 509 -15.98 25.54 0.66
CA VAL A 509 -15.75 26.89 0.12
C VAL A 509 -16.14 27.92 1.20
N GLY A 510 -15.20 28.80 1.54
CA GLY A 510 -15.41 29.79 2.61
C GLY A 510 -14.97 29.33 4.01
N GLY A 511 -14.46 28.11 4.16
CA GLY A 511 -13.83 27.63 5.39
C GLY A 511 -14.78 27.05 6.43
N ARG A 512 -16.09 27.16 6.27
CA ARG A 512 -17.12 26.51 7.09
C ARG A 512 -18.19 25.89 6.21
N TYR A 513 -18.70 24.75 6.64
CA TYR A 513 -19.81 24.09 5.96
C TYR A 513 -21.11 24.85 6.26
N ASP A 514 -21.76 25.35 5.22
CA ASP A 514 -23.03 26.08 5.32
C ASP A 514 -24.20 25.10 5.10
N ARG A 515 -24.96 24.85 6.14
CA ARG A 515 -26.13 23.95 6.10
C ARG A 515 -27.26 24.47 5.22
N ALA A 516 -27.33 25.78 4.97
CA ALA A 516 -28.32 26.38 4.09
C ALA A 516 -28.05 26.16 2.60
N LYS A 517 -26.83 25.78 2.24
CA LYS A 517 -26.39 25.57 0.86
C LYS A 517 -26.31 24.08 0.52
N SER A 518 -26.58 23.74 -0.72
CA SER A 518 -26.39 22.38 -1.20
C SER A 518 -24.91 21.97 -1.17
N LEU A 519 -24.61 20.67 -1.08
CA LEU A 519 -23.24 20.15 -1.09
C LEU A 519 -22.44 20.67 -2.29
N LYS A 520 -23.05 20.75 -3.46
CA LYS A 520 -22.41 21.26 -4.69
C LYS A 520 -22.00 22.73 -4.59
N GLN A 521 -22.70 23.52 -3.78
CA GLN A 521 -22.35 24.92 -3.53
C GLN A 521 -21.30 25.07 -2.41
N ASN A 522 -21.27 24.12 -1.48
CA ASN A 522 -20.29 24.08 -0.41
C ASN A 522 -18.90 23.58 -0.84
N ILE A 523 -18.83 22.78 -1.93
CA ILE A 523 -17.57 22.17 -2.36
C ILE A 523 -17.35 22.49 -3.84
N ASN A 524 -16.14 22.86 -4.18
CA ASN A 524 -15.74 23.10 -5.56
C ASN A 524 -15.37 21.79 -6.28
N LEU A 525 -16.33 20.85 -6.37
CA LEU A 525 -16.16 19.58 -7.05
C LEU A 525 -17.17 19.42 -8.17
N SER A 526 -16.74 18.80 -9.28
CA SER A 526 -17.64 18.49 -10.38
C SER A 526 -18.62 17.36 -10.02
N ALA A 527 -19.87 17.45 -10.46
CA ALA A 527 -20.89 16.43 -10.19
C ALA A 527 -20.49 15.00 -10.64
N PRO A 528 -19.77 14.81 -11.77
CA PRO A 528 -19.27 13.49 -12.15
C PRO A 528 -18.30 12.86 -11.15
N ILE A 529 -17.43 13.66 -10.52
CA ILE A 529 -16.51 13.16 -9.47
C ILE A 529 -17.30 12.74 -8.25
N MET A 530 -18.20 13.61 -7.79
CA MET A 530 -19.01 13.31 -6.63
C MET A 530 -19.79 12.00 -6.77
N SER A 531 -20.33 11.71 -7.98
CA SER A 531 -21.05 10.46 -8.22
C SER A 531 -20.17 9.20 -8.24
N ARG A 532 -18.84 9.33 -8.26
CA ARG A 532 -17.88 8.21 -8.26
C ARG A 532 -17.38 7.81 -6.89
N PHE A 533 -17.59 8.68 -5.90
CA PHE A 533 -17.37 8.30 -4.51
C PHE A 533 -18.51 7.41 -4.01
N ASP A 534 -18.17 6.37 -3.29
CA ASP A 534 -19.14 5.43 -2.71
C ASP A 534 -19.71 5.96 -1.40
N LEU A 535 -18.87 6.63 -0.60
CA LEU A 535 -19.26 7.24 0.67
C LEU A 535 -18.78 8.70 0.74
N PHE A 536 -19.69 9.55 1.21
CA PHE A 536 -19.41 10.95 1.56
C PHE A 536 -19.67 11.16 3.03
N PHE A 537 -18.67 11.61 3.77
CA PHE A 537 -18.83 11.98 5.17
C PHE A 537 -18.68 13.48 5.34
N ILE A 538 -19.65 14.10 6.00
CA ILE A 538 -19.64 15.51 6.30
C ILE A 538 -19.34 15.68 7.78
N LEU A 539 -18.20 16.29 8.08
CA LEU A 539 -17.76 16.62 9.44
C LEU A 539 -18.02 18.10 9.70
N VAL A 540 -19.05 18.38 10.46
CA VAL A 540 -19.39 19.73 10.90
C VAL A 540 -18.88 19.92 12.33
N ASP A 541 -18.30 21.07 12.60
CA ASP A 541 -17.86 21.44 13.92
C ASP A 541 -19.06 22.01 14.70
N GLU A 542 -19.68 21.16 15.51
CA GLU A 542 -20.83 21.50 16.36
C GLU A 542 -20.35 21.78 17.79
N CYS A 543 -20.71 22.92 18.32
CA CYS A 543 -20.39 23.28 19.71
C CYS A 543 -21.31 22.49 20.65
N ASN A 544 -20.84 21.37 21.15
CA ASN A 544 -21.55 20.59 22.18
C ASN A 544 -20.62 20.41 23.38
N GLU A 545 -21.03 20.90 24.54
CA GLU A 545 -20.21 20.96 25.76
C GLU A 545 -19.66 19.59 26.17
N VAL A 546 -20.47 18.54 26.08
CA VAL A 546 -20.08 17.15 26.43
C VAL A 546 -19.01 16.60 25.47
N THR A 547 -19.23 16.75 24.16
CA THR A 547 -18.27 16.28 23.15
C THR A 547 -16.98 17.08 23.18
N ASP A 548 -17.06 18.40 23.36
CA ASP A 548 -15.90 19.29 23.42
C ASP A 548 -15.04 18.99 24.65
N TYR A 549 -15.68 18.74 25.81
CA TYR A 549 -14.99 18.31 27.03
C TYR A 549 -14.27 16.97 26.81
N ALA A 550 -14.93 15.98 26.22
CA ALA A 550 -14.36 14.67 25.96
C ALA A 550 -13.17 14.74 24.98
N ILE A 551 -13.29 15.55 23.93
CA ILE A 551 -12.21 15.80 22.96
C ILE A 551 -11.03 16.49 23.64
N ALA A 552 -11.31 17.58 24.39
CA ALA A 552 -10.27 18.34 25.09
C ALA A 552 -9.53 17.46 26.11
N ARG A 553 -10.24 16.68 26.90
CA ARG A 553 -9.67 15.76 27.86
C ARG A 553 -8.78 14.73 27.17
N ARG A 554 -9.26 14.12 26.08
CA ARG A 554 -8.48 13.13 25.31
C ARG A 554 -7.20 13.73 24.73
N ILE A 555 -7.26 14.96 24.22
CA ILE A 555 -6.06 15.67 23.70
C ILE A 555 -5.07 15.93 24.84
N VAL A 556 -5.52 16.39 26.00
CA VAL A 556 -4.64 16.64 27.16
C VAL A 556 -4.04 15.34 27.67
N ASP A 557 -4.82 14.25 27.74
CA ASP A 557 -4.33 12.92 28.14
C ASP A 557 -3.26 12.41 27.18
N LEU A 558 -3.44 12.57 25.86
CA LEU A 558 -2.43 12.23 24.85
C LEU A 558 -1.14 13.04 25.03
N HIS A 559 -1.23 14.31 25.41
CA HIS A 559 -0.05 15.16 25.67
C HIS A 559 0.63 14.88 27.01
N SER A 560 -0.13 14.45 28.03
CA SER A 560 0.39 14.20 29.37
C SER A 560 0.94 12.78 29.56
N ARG A 561 0.33 11.78 28.91
CA ARG A 561 0.61 10.34 29.11
C ARG A 561 0.62 9.60 27.76
N ILE A 562 1.63 9.86 26.96
CA ILE A 562 1.68 9.36 25.56
C ILE A 562 1.62 7.83 25.46
N GLU A 563 2.22 7.10 26.42
CA GLU A 563 2.29 5.63 26.35
C GLU A 563 1.10 4.93 26.99
N GLU A 564 0.55 5.47 28.08
CA GLU A 564 -0.57 4.85 28.83
C GLU A 564 -1.96 5.18 28.29
N SER A 565 -2.08 6.22 27.44
CA SER A 565 -3.38 6.71 26.96
C SER A 565 -3.87 6.01 25.69
N ILE A 566 -3.05 5.16 25.06
CA ILE A 566 -3.39 4.46 23.83
C ILE A 566 -3.75 3.01 24.17
N ASP A 567 -4.99 2.80 24.60
CA ASP A 567 -5.54 1.45 24.77
C ASP A 567 -5.87 0.87 23.39
N ARG A 568 -4.99 0.02 22.88
CA ARG A 568 -5.26 -0.77 21.68
C ARG A 568 -5.65 -2.19 22.11
N ILE A 569 -6.83 -2.62 21.71
CA ILE A 569 -7.28 -4.00 21.93
C ILE A 569 -6.47 -4.96 21.05
N TYR A 570 -6.22 -4.56 19.80
CA TYR A 570 -5.43 -5.33 18.83
C TYR A 570 -4.20 -4.53 18.39
N THR A 571 -3.08 -5.23 18.15
CA THR A 571 -1.89 -4.58 17.59
C THR A 571 -2.10 -4.29 16.09
N LEU A 572 -1.42 -3.29 15.54
CA LEU A 572 -1.54 -2.97 14.11
C LEU A 572 -1.12 -4.15 13.23
N ASP A 573 -0.16 -4.94 13.68
CA ASP A 573 0.32 -6.11 12.93
C ASP A 573 -0.71 -7.24 12.93
N ASP A 574 -1.44 -7.45 14.04
CA ASP A 574 -2.53 -8.43 14.10
C ASP A 574 -3.68 -8.01 13.18
N ILE A 575 -4.03 -6.71 13.16
CA ILE A 575 -5.04 -6.17 12.24
C ILE A 575 -4.62 -6.35 10.77
N ARG A 576 -3.35 -6.12 10.43
CA ARG A 576 -2.83 -6.34 9.07
C ARG A 576 -2.94 -7.80 8.66
N ARG A 577 -2.55 -8.74 9.54
CA ARG A 577 -2.68 -10.18 9.28
C ARG A 577 -4.13 -10.60 9.09
N TYR A 578 -5.01 -10.10 9.95
CA TYR A 578 -6.44 -10.35 9.83
C TYR A 578 -7.00 -9.84 8.51
N LEU A 579 -6.61 -8.64 8.11
CA LEU A 579 -7.04 -8.03 6.85
C LEU A 579 -6.54 -8.81 5.64
N LEU A 580 -5.29 -9.29 5.64
CA LEU A 580 -4.75 -10.15 4.59
C LEU A 580 -5.54 -11.46 4.47
N PHE A 581 -5.83 -12.09 5.59
CA PHE A 581 -6.62 -13.31 5.62
C PHE A 581 -8.07 -13.08 5.16
N ALA A 582 -8.74 -12.05 5.69
CA ALA A 582 -10.12 -11.74 5.37
C ALA A 582 -10.33 -11.36 3.88
N ARG A 583 -9.33 -10.77 3.23
CA ARG A 583 -9.41 -10.43 1.79
C ARG A 583 -9.43 -11.62 0.86
N GLN A 584 -9.02 -12.80 1.31
CA GLN A 584 -9.08 -14.02 0.50
C GLN A 584 -10.51 -14.53 0.30
N PHE A 585 -11.41 -14.16 1.19
CA PHE A 585 -12.82 -14.55 1.05
C PHE A 585 -13.46 -13.82 -0.12
N LYS A 586 -14.18 -14.57 -0.96
CA LYS A 586 -14.95 -14.06 -2.10
C LYS A 586 -16.44 -14.32 -1.85
N PRO A 587 -17.10 -13.56 -0.95
CA PRO A 587 -18.48 -13.82 -0.57
C PRO A 587 -19.43 -13.70 -1.75
N LYS A 588 -20.38 -14.63 -1.83
CA LYS A 588 -21.47 -14.63 -2.82
C LYS A 588 -22.72 -14.02 -2.19
N ILE A 589 -23.51 -13.32 -2.99
CA ILE A 589 -24.76 -12.72 -2.51
C ILE A 589 -25.81 -13.83 -2.38
N SER A 590 -26.43 -13.97 -1.21
CA SER A 590 -27.56 -14.87 -0.99
C SER A 590 -28.82 -14.32 -1.66
N LYS A 591 -29.78 -15.19 -2.01
CA LYS A 591 -31.04 -14.76 -2.65
C LYS A 591 -31.84 -13.80 -1.76
N GLU A 592 -31.89 -14.06 -0.46
CA GLU A 592 -32.57 -13.17 0.51
C GLU A 592 -31.94 -11.77 0.55
N SER A 593 -30.60 -11.71 0.46
CA SER A 593 -29.89 -10.44 0.41
C SER A 593 -30.08 -9.72 -0.91
N GLU A 594 -30.23 -10.45 -2.01
CA GLU A 594 -30.53 -9.88 -3.33
C GLU A 594 -31.86 -9.14 -3.32
N ASP A 595 -32.93 -9.82 -2.85
CA ASP A 595 -34.27 -9.24 -2.76
C ASP A 595 -34.27 -8.01 -1.83
N PHE A 596 -33.56 -8.10 -0.71
CA PHE A 596 -33.44 -6.99 0.24
C PHE A 596 -32.71 -5.78 -0.34
N ILE A 597 -31.60 -5.97 -1.09
CA ILE A 597 -30.87 -4.89 -1.78
C ILE A 597 -31.77 -4.19 -2.79
N VAL A 598 -32.54 -4.95 -3.58
CA VAL A 598 -33.46 -4.41 -4.57
C VAL A 598 -34.56 -3.57 -3.90
N GLU A 599 -35.11 -4.05 -2.79
CA GLU A 599 -36.12 -3.32 -2.04
C GLU A 599 -35.59 -2.00 -1.46
N GLN A 600 -34.39 -2.02 -0.83
CA GLN A 600 -33.79 -0.80 -0.28
C GLN A 600 -33.44 0.20 -1.38
N TYR A 601 -32.92 -0.25 -2.52
CA TYR A 601 -32.66 0.64 -3.66
C TYR A 601 -33.97 1.29 -4.19
N LYS A 602 -35.04 0.51 -4.28
CA LYS A 602 -36.37 1.02 -4.66
C LYS A 602 -36.87 2.09 -3.68
N ARG A 603 -36.70 1.87 -2.38
CA ARG A 603 -37.03 2.85 -1.32
C ARG A 603 -36.25 4.15 -1.49
N LEU A 604 -34.93 4.08 -1.65
CA LEU A 604 -34.09 5.27 -1.87
C LEU A 604 -34.57 6.05 -3.10
N ARG A 605 -34.85 5.36 -4.20
CA ARG A 605 -35.26 5.99 -5.45
C ARG A 605 -36.67 6.60 -5.41
N GLN A 606 -37.57 6.03 -4.64
CA GLN A 606 -38.91 6.59 -4.38
C GLN A 606 -38.85 7.87 -3.57
N ARG A 607 -37.97 7.95 -2.56
CA ARG A 607 -37.72 9.18 -1.77
C ARG A 607 -37.22 10.32 -2.67
N ASP A 608 -36.30 10.05 -3.58
CA ASP A 608 -35.79 11.03 -4.56
C ASP A 608 -36.91 11.56 -5.51
N GLY A 609 -37.91 10.74 -5.81
CA GLY A 609 -39.04 11.11 -6.68
C GLY A 609 -40.19 11.84 -6.00
N SER A 610 -40.36 11.68 -4.69
CA SER A 610 -41.49 12.24 -3.92
C SER A 610 -41.17 13.58 -3.24
N GLY A 611 -39.93 14.02 -3.27
CA GLY A 611 -39.48 15.22 -2.56
C GLY A 611 -39.97 16.53 -3.15
N ILE A 612 -40.61 17.34 -2.32
CA ILE A 612 -40.99 18.74 -2.56
C ILE A 612 -39.74 19.62 -2.78
N THR A 613 -38.59 19.16 -2.31
CA THR A 613 -37.29 19.78 -2.51
C THR A 613 -36.55 19.03 -3.60
N LYS A 614 -36.18 19.73 -4.67
CA LYS A 614 -35.28 19.17 -5.70
C LYS A 614 -33.98 18.74 -5.02
N SER A 615 -33.84 17.46 -4.73
CA SER A 615 -32.60 16.87 -4.23
C SER A 615 -31.43 17.28 -5.14
N SER A 616 -30.40 17.83 -4.56
CA SER A 616 -29.19 18.22 -5.29
C SER A 616 -28.37 17.00 -5.73
N TRP A 617 -28.69 15.84 -5.19
CA TRP A 617 -28.00 14.57 -5.41
C TRP A 617 -28.97 13.51 -5.93
N ARG A 618 -28.92 13.26 -7.23
CA ARG A 618 -29.75 12.23 -7.83
C ARG A 618 -29.21 10.84 -7.56
N ILE A 619 -30.04 9.96 -7.01
CA ILE A 619 -29.70 8.56 -6.78
C ILE A 619 -29.60 7.81 -8.13
N THR A 620 -28.42 7.26 -8.41
CA THR A 620 -28.07 6.56 -9.63
C THR A 620 -27.83 5.07 -9.37
N VAL A 621 -27.57 4.29 -10.42
CA VAL A 621 -27.18 2.87 -10.32
C VAL A 621 -25.87 2.70 -9.52
N ARG A 622 -25.02 3.73 -9.49
CA ARG A 622 -23.75 3.68 -8.74
C ARG A 622 -23.94 3.49 -7.23
N GLN A 623 -25.00 4.05 -6.64
CA GLN A 623 -25.32 3.83 -5.23
C GLN A 623 -25.74 2.37 -4.97
N LEU A 624 -26.41 1.72 -5.93
CA LEU A 624 -26.68 0.27 -5.85
C LEU A 624 -25.38 -0.53 -5.84
N GLU A 625 -24.47 -0.23 -6.76
CA GLU A 625 -23.16 -0.88 -6.79
C GLU A 625 -22.35 -0.60 -5.50
N SER A 626 -22.42 0.62 -4.96
CA SER A 626 -21.77 0.98 -3.70
C SER A 626 -22.34 0.16 -2.54
N MET A 627 -23.66 -0.04 -2.49
CA MET A 627 -24.32 -0.89 -1.48
C MET A 627 -23.84 -2.34 -1.57
N ILE A 628 -23.71 -2.88 -2.79
CA ILE A 628 -23.18 -4.24 -3.02
C ILE A 628 -21.74 -4.34 -2.52
N ARG A 629 -20.86 -3.40 -2.90
CA ARG A 629 -19.45 -3.39 -2.48
C ARG A 629 -19.29 -3.30 -0.97
N LEU A 630 -20.08 -2.44 -0.32
CA LEU A 630 -20.07 -2.30 1.14
C LEU A 630 -20.56 -3.56 1.84
N SER A 631 -21.61 -4.22 1.31
CA SER A 631 -22.13 -5.47 1.86
C SER A 631 -21.12 -6.61 1.73
N GLU A 632 -20.41 -6.69 0.61
CA GLU A 632 -19.32 -7.65 0.40
C GLU A 632 -18.14 -7.37 1.33
N ALA A 633 -17.78 -6.08 1.55
CA ALA A 633 -16.73 -5.70 2.49
C ALA A 633 -17.07 -6.10 3.93
N MET A 634 -18.35 -5.94 4.34
CA MET A 634 -18.84 -6.42 5.64
C MET A 634 -18.77 -7.94 5.77
N ALA A 635 -19.18 -8.68 4.75
CA ALA A 635 -19.10 -10.14 4.75
C ALA A 635 -17.65 -10.63 4.82
N ARG A 636 -16.72 -9.98 4.13
CA ARG A 636 -15.28 -10.23 4.22
C ARG A 636 -14.74 -10.00 5.62
N MET A 637 -15.14 -8.88 6.24
CA MET A 637 -14.71 -8.56 7.61
C MET A 637 -15.09 -9.65 8.61
N HIS A 638 -16.24 -10.30 8.42
CA HIS A 638 -16.69 -11.41 9.25
C HIS A 638 -16.24 -12.79 8.74
N CYS A 639 -15.38 -12.84 7.72
CA CYS A 639 -14.91 -14.09 7.10
C CYS A 639 -16.04 -15.03 6.67
N CYS A 640 -17.15 -14.48 6.16
CA CYS A 640 -18.30 -15.25 5.69
C CYS A 640 -18.20 -15.53 4.20
N ASP A 641 -18.61 -16.73 3.76
CA ASP A 641 -18.67 -17.09 2.33
C ASP A 641 -19.90 -16.53 1.61
N GLU A 642 -20.93 -16.14 2.37
CA GLU A 642 -22.17 -15.56 1.85
C GLU A 642 -22.48 -14.22 2.49
N VAL A 643 -23.03 -13.32 1.69
CA VAL A 643 -23.54 -12.02 2.16
C VAL A 643 -24.92 -12.24 2.76
N HIS A 644 -25.07 -12.03 4.06
CA HIS A 644 -26.34 -12.12 4.76
C HIS A 644 -27.08 -10.77 4.81
N PRO A 645 -28.41 -10.75 5.04
CA PRO A 645 -29.18 -9.52 5.17
C PRO A 645 -28.69 -8.58 6.27
N LYS A 646 -28.04 -9.10 7.32
CA LYS A 646 -27.43 -8.28 8.39
C LYS A 646 -26.32 -7.38 7.84
N HIS A 647 -25.49 -7.87 6.93
CA HIS A 647 -24.41 -7.10 6.31
C HIS A 647 -24.97 -5.99 5.41
N VAL A 648 -26.07 -6.29 4.71
CA VAL A 648 -26.75 -5.31 3.84
C VAL A 648 -27.39 -4.19 4.68
N LYS A 649 -28.00 -4.51 5.83
CA LYS A 649 -28.59 -3.51 6.73
C LYS A 649 -27.56 -2.50 7.20
N GLU A 650 -26.39 -2.93 7.63
CA GLU A 650 -25.32 -2.01 8.06
C GLU A 650 -24.74 -1.20 6.90
N ALA A 651 -24.53 -1.83 5.73
CA ALA A 651 -24.10 -1.12 4.53
C ALA A 651 -25.11 -0.04 4.13
N PHE A 652 -26.42 -0.36 4.20
CA PHE A 652 -27.49 0.59 3.94
C PHE A 652 -27.52 1.72 4.97
N ARG A 653 -27.33 1.42 6.26
CA ARG A 653 -27.27 2.41 7.33
C ARG A 653 -26.15 3.43 7.08
N LEU A 654 -24.94 2.97 6.74
CA LEU A 654 -23.82 3.85 6.43
C LEU A 654 -24.09 4.69 5.18
N LEU A 655 -24.64 4.08 4.14
CA LEU A 655 -24.97 4.78 2.90
C LEU A 655 -26.06 5.83 3.13
N ASN A 656 -27.10 5.49 3.88
CA ASN A 656 -28.17 6.42 4.22
C ASN A 656 -27.69 7.62 5.03
N LYS A 657 -26.86 7.40 6.06
CA LYS A 657 -26.24 8.48 6.82
C LYS A 657 -25.34 9.37 5.97
N SER A 658 -24.64 8.79 4.99
CA SER A 658 -23.85 9.52 4.01
C SER A 658 -24.73 10.40 3.11
N ILE A 659 -25.85 9.88 2.61
CA ILE A 659 -26.74 10.59 1.69
C ILE A 659 -27.59 11.63 2.44
N ILE A 660 -28.19 11.29 3.58
CA ILE A 660 -29.09 12.19 4.33
C ILE A 660 -28.36 13.43 4.82
N ARG A 661 -27.17 13.31 5.38
CA ARG A 661 -26.39 14.50 5.78
C ARG A 661 -25.99 15.40 4.61
N VAL A 662 -26.00 14.84 3.39
CA VAL A 662 -25.74 15.60 2.17
C VAL A 662 -26.97 16.39 1.71
N GLU A 663 -28.18 15.87 1.94
CA GLU A 663 -29.43 16.39 1.36
C GLU A 663 -30.20 17.37 2.24
N THR A 664 -30.07 17.30 3.56
CA THR A 664 -30.92 18.08 4.47
C THR A 664 -30.18 19.22 5.14
N PRO A 665 -30.56 20.48 4.83
CA PRO A 665 -30.02 21.65 5.54
C PRO A 665 -30.51 21.77 6.98
N ASP A 666 -31.74 21.40 7.30
CA ASP A 666 -32.28 21.35 8.65
C ASP A 666 -33.12 20.09 8.84
N ILE A 667 -32.66 19.19 9.65
CA ILE A 667 -33.43 18.03 10.04
C ILE A 667 -34.00 18.25 11.40
N ASN A 668 -35.32 18.18 11.47
CA ASN A 668 -35.98 17.91 12.73
C ASN A 668 -35.52 16.56 13.22
N LEU A 669 -34.74 16.55 14.31
CA LEU A 669 -34.26 15.36 15.01
C LEU A 669 -35.39 14.43 15.46
N ASP A 670 -36.64 14.90 15.39
CA ASP A 670 -37.83 14.15 15.78
C ASP A 670 -38.31 13.09 14.73
N GLN A 671 -37.74 13.07 13.50
CA GLN A 671 -38.15 12.11 12.46
C GLN A 671 -37.27 10.87 12.37
N ASP A 672 -36.03 10.91 12.89
CA ASP A 672 -35.14 9.74 12.90
C ASP A 672 -35.55 8.70 13.95
N GLU A 673 -36.35 9.09 14.96
CA GLU A 673 -36.86 8.18 15.99
C GLU A 673 -38.06 7.34 15.53
N GLU A 674 -38.79 7.75 14.47
CA GLU A 674 -39.95 6.99 13.99
C GLU A 674 -39.59 5.86 12.99
N GLU A 675 -38.42 5.84 12.35
CA GLU A 675 -38.04 4.80 11.40
C GLU A 675 -37.20 3.64 11.99
N GLU A 676 -36.68 3.75 13.21
CA GLU A 676 -36.03 2.65 13.92
C GLU A 676 -37.00 1.65 14.59
N GLN A 677 -38.30 1.87 14.45
CA GLN A 677 -39.31 0.96 15.01
C GLN A 677 -39.77 -0.10 14.02
N GLN A 678 -38.95 -1.13 13.79
CA GLN A 678 -39.44 -2.50 13.51
C GLN A 678 -38.49 -3.51 14.19
N PRO A 679 -39.01 -4.64 14.67
CA PRO A 679 -38.87 -5.05 16.02
C PRO A 679 -37.63 -5.89 16.25
N MET A 680 -36.75 -5.44 17.10
CA MET A 680 -35.94 -6.32 17.94
C MET A 680 -36.62 -6.35 19.30
N GLU A 681 -36.92 -7.51 19.74
CA GLU A 681 -37.52 -7.80 21.03
C GLU A 681 -36.84 -7.04 22.16
N GLU A 682 -37.73 -6.36 22.90
CA GLU A 682 -37.66 -6.04 24.32
C GLU A 682 -36.43 -5.33 24.88
N HIS A 683 -36.46 -4.00 24.86
CA HIS A 683 -36.39 -3.22 26.10
C HIS A 683 -36.94 -1.81 25.80
N GLU A 684 -38.20 -1.65 26.19
CA GLU A 684 -38.95 -0.40 26.16
C GLU A 684 -38.47 0.59 27.20
N PRO A 685 -38.66 1.91 26.95
CA PRO A 685 -39.39 2.71 27.88
C PRO A 685 -40.67 3.22 27.21
N PRO A 686 -41.81 2.63 27.51
CA PRO A 686 -43.07 3.07 26.95
C PRO A 686 -43.62 4.24 27.70
N LEU A 687 -44.32 5.11 27.00
CA LEU A 687 -45.47 5.84 27.52
C LEU A 687 -46.38 4.84 28.25
N LYS A 688 -46.26 4.73 29.57
CA LYS A 688 -47.08 3.81 30.36
C LYS A 688 -48.36 4.50 30.77
N LYS A 689 -49.48 3.90 30.45
CA LYS A 689 -50.78 4.28 31.04
C LYS A 689 -50.67 4.17 32.57
N ASN A 690 -51.32 5.04 33.30
CA ASN A 690 -51.24 5.10 34.76
C ASN A 690 -51.42 3.73 35.41
N LEU A 691 -52.35 2.93 34.94
CA LEU A 691 -52.61 1.57 35.42
C LEU A 691 -51.44 0.60 35.14
N SER A 692 -50.74 0.74 34.04
CA SER A 692 -49.60 -0.11 33.68
C SER A 692 -48.36 0.21 34.51
N LEU A 693 -48.16 1.46 34.93
CA LEU A 693 -47.11 1.90 35.84
C LEU A 693 -47.32 1.35 37.26
N ILE A 694 -48.56 1.41 37.77
CA ILE A 694 -48.94 0.83 39.05
C ILE A 694 -48.71 -0.66 39.07
N ASN A 695 -49.16 -1.37 38.04
CA ASN A 695 -48.99 -2.80 37.91
C ASN A 695 -47.52 -3.22 37.79
N TRP A 696 -46.73 -2.43 37.08
CA TRP A 696 -45.28 -2.70 36.98
C TRP A 696 -44.60 -2.56 38.34
N TYR A 697 -44.88 -1.52 39.07
CA TYR A 697 -44.27 -1.29 40.37
C TYR A 697 -44.76 -2.30 41.45
N LEU A 698 -46.02 -2.73 41.36
CA LEU A 698 -46.52 -3.81 42.25
C LEU A 698 -45.86 -5.16 41.94
N LYS A 699 -45.49 -5.40 40.69
CA LYS A 699 -44.76 -6.59 40.29
C LYS A 699 -43.32 -6.59 40.79
N GLU A 700 -42.68 -5.42 40.86
CA GLU A 700 -41.32 -5.28 41.40
C GLU A 700 -41.26 -5.52 42.92
N ILE A 701 -42.33 -5.20 43.64
CA ILE A 701 -42.45 -5.39 45.10
C ILE A 701 -43.18 -6.69 45.46
N GLU A 702 -43.47 -7.56 44.53
CA GLU A 702 -44.19 -8.80 44.72
C GLU A 702 -43.57 -9.69 45.83
N SER A 703 -42.22 -9.65 45.95
CA SER A 703 -41.48 -10.38 47.01
C SER A 703 -41.65 -9.82 48.44
N GLU A 704 -42.23 -8.63 48.60
CA GLU A 704 -42.40 -7.95 49.88
C GLU A 704 -43.89 -7.91 50.34
N ILE A 705 -44.80 -8.57 49.61
CA ILE A 705 -46.24 -8.51 49.87
C ILE A 705 -46.68 -9.90 50.33
N ASP A 706 -47.03 -10.02 51.64
CA ASP A 706 -47.42 -11.30 52.25
C ASP A 706 -48.95 -11.47 52.36
N SER A 707 -49.76 -10.42 52.12
CA SER A 707 -51.22 -10.50 52.24
C SER A 707 -51.98 -9.67 51.23
N GLU A 708 -53.23 -10.07 50.90
CA GLU A 708 -54.12 -9.40 49.93
C GLU A 708 -54.53 -7.99 50.42
N GLU A 709 -54.66 -7.78 51.74
CA GLU A 709 -54.93 -6.49 52.33
C GLU A 709 -53.76 -5.49 52.20
N GLU A 710 -52.54 -5.99 52.27
CA GLU A 710 -51.35 -5.16 52.07
C GLU A 710 -51.22 -4.73 50.62
N LEU A 711 -51.55 -5.59 49.64
CA LEU A 711 -51.56 -5.29 48.22
C LEU A 711 -52.52 -4.12 47.92
N ILE A 712 -53.75 -4.15 48.50
CA ILE A 712 -54.74 -3.09 48.32
C ILE A 712 -54.26 -1.78 48.92
N ASN A 713 -53.62 -1.85 50.13
CA ASN A 713 -53.08 -0.68 50.79
C ASN A 713 -51.90 -0.07 50.03
N LYS A 714 -50.96 -0.88 49.57
CA LYS A 714 -49.82 -0.42 48.74
C LYS A 714 -50.30 0.19 47.44
N LYS A 715 -51.30 -0.40 46.76
CA LYS A 715 -51.92 0.20 45.54
C LYS A 715 -52.49 1.57 45.79
N LYS A 716 -53.26 1.77 46.89
CA LYS A 716 -53.81 3.08 47.26
C LYS A 716 -52.74 4.12 47.61
N ILE A 717 -51.62 3.67 48.17
CA ILE A 717 -50.48 4.59 48.45
C ILE A 717 -49.84 5.02 47.14
N ILE A 718 -49.60 4.08 46.20
CA ILE A 718 -49.00 4.39 44.90
C ILE A 718 -49.89 5.37 44.10
N GLU A 719 -51.19 5.13 44.09
CA GLU A 719 -52.16 6.06 43.44
C GLU A 719 -52.09 7.48 44.05
N LYS A 720 -51.98 7.60 45.36
CA LYS A 720 -51.80 8.89 46.04
C LYS A 720 -50.43 9.54 45.72
N VAL A 721 -49.37 8.76 45.58
CA VAL A 721 -48.05 9.26 45.21
C VAL A 721 -48.07 9.79 43.78
N ILE A 722 -48.65 9.03 42.85
CA ILE A 722 -48.77 9.45 41.44
C ILE A 722 -49.62 10.75 41.36
N HIS A 723 -50.75 10.79 42.06
CA HIS A 723 -51.59 12.00 42.12
C HIS A 723 -50.82 13.21 42.67
N ARG A 724 -49.94 13.03 43.65
CA ARG A 724 -49.12 14.10 44.19
C ARG A 724 -48.08 14.55 43.16
N LEU A 725 -47.38 13.63 42.48
CA LEU A 725 -46.38 13.92 41.47
C LEU A 725 -46.95 14.61 40.24
N THR A 726 -48.23 14.39 39.93
CA THR A 726 -48.91 15.08 38.82
C THR A 726 -49.48 16.45 39.19
N HIS A 727 -50.15 16.58 40.35
CA HIS A 727 -50.93 17.77 40.68
C HIS A 727 -50.22 18.76 41.62
N TYR A 728 -49.24 18.30 42.42
CA TYR A 728 -48.56 19.16 43.39
C TYR A 728 -47.08 19.39 43.03
N ASP A 729 -46.38 18.38 42.70
CA ASP A 729 -44.94 18.45 42.46
C ASP A 729 -44.65 18.71 40.96
N HIS A 730 -45.64 18.55 40.06
CA HIS A 730 -45.54 18.72 38.60
C HIS A 730 -44.37 18.01 37.94
N ILE A 731 -43.96 16.87 38.48
CA ILE A 731 -42.89 16.02 37.95
C ILE A 731 -43.43 15.17 36.82
N LEU A 732 -44.70 14.73 36.93
CA LEU A 732 -45.39 13.97 35.89
C LEU A 732 -46.49 14.87 35.27
N ILE A 733 -46.67 14.75 33.95
CA ILE A 733 -47.67 15.47 33.17
C ILE A 733 -48.61 14.40 32.57
N GLU A 734 -49.94 14.63 32.73
CA GLU A 734 -50.98 13.79 32.14
C GLU A 734 -51.26 14.26 30.71
N LEU A 735 -51.11 13.33 29.77
CA LEU A 735 -51.44 13.54 28.37
C LEU A 735 -52.67 12.71 27.99
N THR A 736 -53.63 13.34 27.32
CA THR A 736 -54.76 12.67 26.67
C THR A 736 -54.53 12.65 25.15
N GLN A 737 -55.20 11.76 24.43
CA GLN A 737 -55.06 11.63 22.96
C GLN A 737 -55.40 12.94 22.19
N THR A 738 -55.98 13.94 22.83
CA THR A 738 -56.36 15.24 22.25
C THR A 738 -55.48 16.43 22.65
N GLY A 739 -54.36 16.21 23.39
CA GLY A 739 -53.44 17.25 23.84
C GLY A 739 -53.57 17.59 25.35
N LEU A 740 -52.84 18.60 25.83
CA LEU A 740 -52.86 19.06 27.21
C LEU A 740 -54.30 19.44 27.66
N LYS A 741 -54.75 18.89 28.78
CA LYS A 741 -56.02 19.26 29.40
C LYS A 741 -55.90 20.66 29.96
N ASP A 742 -56.61 21.62 29.35
CA ASP A 742 -56.97 22.87 30.03
C ASP A 742 -58.06 22.58 31.06
N SER A 743 -57.84 23.07 32.26
CA SER A 743 -58.72 22.91 33.40
C SER A 743 -60.02 23.69 33.18
N GLU A 744 -61.06 23.06 32.59
CA GLU A 744 -62.45 23.41 32.82
C GLU A 744 -63.42 22.24 32.59
N GLU A 745 -64.28 22.08 33.53
CA GLU A 745 -65.29 21.12 33.83
C GLU A 745 -66.02 20.34 32.71
N GLY A 746 -66.19 19.06 32.96
CA GLY A 746 -67.44 18.31 32.64
C GLY A 746 -67.38 17.40 31.43
N GLN A 747 -67.02 16.18 31.65
CA GLN A 747 -67.70 14.91 31.29
C GLN A 747 -66.72 13.73 31.28
N SER A 748 -67.07 12.74 32.10
CA SER A 748 -66.36 11.51 32.33
C SER A 748 -66.36 10.60 31.06
N PHE A 749 -65.17 10.31 30.54
CA PHE A 749 -64.90 9.04 29.92
C PHE A 749 -63.73 8.44 30.64
N ASP A 750 -63.88 7.23 31.18
CA ASP A 750 -62.87 6.41 31.85
C ASP A 750 -61.80 5.96 30.82
N GLU A 751 -60.89 6.84 30.41
CA GLU A 751 -59.70 6.48 29.70
C GLU A 751 -58.50 6.82 30.59
N ASP A 752 -57.69 5.81 30.93
CA ASP A 752 -56.45 6.00 31.71
C ASP A 752 -55.51 6.95 31.00
N PRO A 753 -55.10 8.07 31.60
CA PRO A 753 -54.21 9.05 30.99
C PRO A 753 -52.78 8.46 30.85
N PHE A 754 -52.05 8.91 29.83
CA PHE A 754 -50.63 8.66 29.68
C PHE A 754 -49.84 9.61 30.59
N LEU A 755 -48.84 9.07 31.31
CA LEU A 755 -47.95 9.85 32.17
C LEU A 755 -46.61 10.05 31.49
N VAL A 756 -46.13 11.30 31.47
CA VAL A 756 -44.83 11.68 30.92
C VAL A 756 -44.08 12.49 31.99
N VAL A 757 -42.79 12.29 32.12
CA VAL A 757 -41.93 13.08 33.00
C VAL A 757 -41.79 14.48 32.40
N ASN A 758 -41.95 15.50 33.25
CA ASN A 758 -41.82 16.90 32.84
C ASN A 758 -40.38 17.16 32.37
N PRO A 759 -40.13 17.53 31.09
CA PRO A 759 -38.78 17.73 30.55
C PRO A 759 -38.02 18.90 31.21
N ASN A 760 -38.71 19.76 31.92
CA ASN A 760 -38.11 20.89 32.65
C ASN A 760 -37.71 20.56 34.10
N TYR A 761 -37.94 19.32 34.53
CA TYR A 761 -37.58 18.89 35.88
C TYR A 761 -36.13 18.34 35.88
N LEU A 762 -35.23 19.04 36.57
CA LEU A 762 -33.87 18.59 36.82
C LEU A 762 -33.86 17.76 38.10
N LEU A 763 -33.49 16.51 38.01
CA LEU A 763 -33.15 15.73 39.21
C LEU A 763 -31.87 16.32 39.79
N GLU A 764 -31.99 16.94 40.98
CA GLU A 764 -30.82 17.20 41.82
C GLU A 764 -30.42 15.86 42.46
N ASP A 765 -29.21 15.37 42.09
CA ASP A 765 -28.60 14.18 42.71
C ASP A 765 -28.24 14.43 44.17
#